data_961ca269b0ede148025837883560e36c
#
_entry.id   961ca269b0ede148025837883560e36c
#
_cell.length_a   1.000
_cell.length_b   1.000
_cell.length_c   1.000
_cell.angle_alpha   90.00
_cell.angle_beta   90.00
_cell.angle_gamma   90.00
#
_symmetry.space_group_name_H-M   'P 1'
#
loop_
_entity.id
_entity.type
_entity.pdbx_description
1 polymer ?
#
loop_
_entity_poly.entity_id
_entity_poly.type
_entity_poly.pdbx_seq_one_letter_code
_entity_poly.pdbx_strand_id
1 'polypeptide(L)'
;MKTTELRQKFLKFFETKGHTIVRSSSLVPHDDPTLLFTNAGMNQFKDVFLGFDKRPYSRATTAQKCVRAGGKHNDLENVGYTARHHTFFEMMGNFSFGDYFKRDAIHFAWEFLTSPEWLNIPKDKLLATVYAEDDEAYNIWLNEIGMPSERIVRIGDNKGAKYASDNFWQMGDTGPCGPCSEIFYDHGEEIWGGIPGSPEEDGDRWIEIWNCVFMQFNRDEQGNMNPLPKPSVDTGMGLERMAAVMQHVHSNYEIDLFQDLLKAVARETGAPFSMKEPSLKVIADHIRSCSFLIADGVLPSNEGRGYVLRRIIRRAVRHGYKLGQSKPFFHKLVADLVKEMGDAYPELKEKQAQIEEALKNEESRFAQTLETGMALLENALAKGSKKLDGEIIFKLYDTYGFPYDLTADICRERNIELDEAGFEREMEAQRARARAAQSFKANAQLPYEGQDTEFKGYSERQTESKVLALYKDGEQVNELNEGDSGAVVIDFTPFYAESGGQVGDVGYIFAGENRFEVRDTQKIKASVFGQFGVQTSGCLKVGDSVTAKVDDEIRNANMRNHSATHLMHKALRDVLGGHVEQKGSLVTAESTRFDISHPQAVTAEEIAEVERRVNEAILANVAVNAAIMSMEDAQKTGAMMLFGEKYGDEVRVLQMGGFSTELCGGTHVSRTGDIGLFKIISEGGIAAGVRRIEAITGLNALKWAQDQERLVKDIIAETKAQTEKDVLAKIQAGAAHAKVLEKELARAKAELAVHAGAKLLDDAKDLGTAKLVAAQIEADAAALREIVTDLTGKSDNAVILLAAVNDGKVSLCAGVSKALTGKVKAGDLVKFAAEQVGGKGGGRPDLAQAGGTDAAKLPAVLDGVKDWVGAKLA
;
A
#
# COMPACT_ATOMS: atom_id res chain seq x y z
N MET A 1 -22.43 5.62 33.61
CA MET A 1 -21.55 4.42 33.56
C MET A 1 -20.46 4.67 32.55
N LYS A 2 -19.18 4.46 32.90
CA LYS A 2 -18.05 4.62 31.95
C LYS A 2 -18.01 3.51 30.90
N THR A 3 -17.46 3.79 29.75
CA THR A 3 -17.32 2.81 28.67
C THR A 3 -16.52 1.56 29.11
N THR A 4 -15.43 1.75 29.87
CA THR A 4 -14.64 0.66 30.43
C THR A 4 -15.41 -0.20 31.44
N GLU A 5 -16.26 0.41 32.27
CA GLU A 5 -17.12 -0.28 33.24
C GLU A 5 -18.19 -1.12 32.51
N LEU A 6 -18.79 -0.59 31.46
CA LEU A 6 -19.78 -1.30 30.66
C LEU A 6 -19.19 -2.57 30.03
N ARG A 7 -17.98 -2.47 29.43
CA ARG A 7 -17.27 -3.63 28.88
C ARG A 7 -17.07 -4.73 29.92
N GLN A 8 -16.59 -4.36 31.11
CA GLN A 8 -16.37 -5.30 32.21
C GLN A 8 -17.67 -5.92 32.71
N LYS A 9 -18.75 -5.14 32.85
CA LYS A 9 -20.06 -5.64 33.27
C LYS A 9 -20.63 -6.66 32.32
N PHE A 10 -20.51 -6.43 30.97
CA PHE A 10 -20.96 -7.38 29.97
C PHE A 10 -20.22 -8.72 30.09
N LEU A 11 -18.90 -8.69 30.12
CA LEU A 11 -18.11 -9.92 30.26
C LEU A 11 -18.41 -10.65 31.56
N LYS A 12 -18.55 -9.91 32.68
CA LYS A 12 -18.85 -10.49 33.95
C LYS A 12 -20.27 -11.11 34.02
N PHE A 13 -21.26 -10.45 33.43
CA PHE A 13 -22.60 -11.01 33.31
C PHE A 13 -22.58 -12.39 32.68
N PHE A 14 -21.96 -12.50 31.48
CA PHE A 14 -21.91 -13.76 30.76
C PHE A 14 -21.01 -14.81 31.42
N GLU A 15 -19.97 -14.40 32.14
CA GLU A 15 -19.21 -15.31 32.99
C GLU A 15 -20.13 -15.96 34.05
N THR A 16 -21.05 -15.20 34.67
CA THR A 16 -22.04 -15.75 35.62
C THR A 16 -23.02 -16.72 34.97
N LYS A 17 -23.19 -16.66 33.66
CA LYS A 17 -24.01 -17.58 32.83
C LYS A 17 -23.20 -18.76 32.28
N GLY A 18 -21.97 -18.99 32.77
CA GLY A 18 -21.12 -20.11 32.35
C GLY A 18 -20.36 -19.91 31.06
N HIS A 19 -20.22 -18.67 30.59
CA HIS A 19 -19.41 -18.37 29.40
C HIS A 19 -17.94 -18.18 29.79
N THR A 20 -17.04 -18.70 28.94
CA THR A 20 -15.61 -18.40 29.04
C THR A 20 -15.34 -17.03 28.43
N ILE A 21 -14.66 -16.17 29.18
CA ILE A 21 -14.19 -14.87 28.66
C ILE A 21 -13.01 -15.15 27.71
N VAL A 22 -13.19 -14.81 26.44
CA VAL A 22 -12.20 -14.97 25.36
C VAL A 22 -11.67 -13.60 24.94
N ARG A 23 -10.36 -13.45 24.82
CA ARG A 23 -9.74 -12.20 24.34
C ARG A 23 -10.18 -11.89 22.92
N SER A 24 -10.18 -10.60 22.61
CA SER A 24 -10.34 -10.12 21.23
C SER A 24 -9.28 -10.74 20.33
N SER A 25 -9.70 -11.28 19.20
CA SER A 25 -8.78 -11.69 18.14
C SER A 25 -8.15 -10.48 17.43
N SER A 26 -7.11 -10.74 16.64
CA SER A 26 -6.50 -9.75 15.77
C SER A 26 -7.52 -9.17 14.79
N LEU A 27 -7.34 -7.90 14.42
CA LEU A 27 -8.07 -7.26 13.32
C LEU A 27 -7.73 -7.87 11.95
N VAL A 28 -6.60 -8.58 11.86
CA VAL A 28 -6.22 -9.33 10.67
C VAL A 28 -6.70 -10.76 10.83
N PRO A 29 -7.74 -11.19 10.10
CA PRO A 29 -8.23 -12.56 10.17
C PRO A 29 -7.21 -13.51 9.54
N HIS A 30 -6.79 -14.53 10.29
CA HIS A 30 -5.77 -15.49 9.83
C HIS A 30 -6.37 -16.54 8.89
N ASP A 31 -7.62 -16.93 9.11
CA ASP A 31 -8.23 -18.11 8.51
C ASP A 31 -9.30 -17.78 7.46
N ASP A 32 -9.51 -16.50 7.13
CA ASP A 32 -10.50 -16.08 6.15
C ASP A 32 -9.94 -15.11 5.12
N PRO A 33 -9.54 -15.62 3.92
CA PRO A 33 -9.00 -14.76 2.87
C PRO A 33 -10.05 -13.84 2.22
N THR A 34 -11.34 -14.06 2.50
CA THR A 34 -12.43 -13.24 1.95
C THR A 34 -12.64 -11.95 2.73
N LEU A 35 -12.11 -11.86 3.95
CA LEU A 35 -12.21 -10.69 4.82
C LEU A 35 -10.90 -9.89 4.85
N LEU A 36 -11.00 -8.59 4.63
CA LEU A 36 -9.87 -7.69 4.83
C LEU A 36 -9.55 -7.56 6.32
N PHE A 37 -10.58 -7.35 7.14
CA PHE A 37 -10.45 -7.15 8.59
C PHE A 37 -11.51 -7.93 9.35
N THR A 38 -11.24 -8.22 10.60
CA THR A 38 -12.25 -8.69 11.54
C THR A 38 -13.34 -7.62 11.69
N ASN A 39 -14.55 -7.94 11.32
CA ASN A 39 -15.69 -7.01 11.24
C ASN A 39 -16.87 -7.39 12.14
N ALA A 40 -16.78 -8.54 12.81
CA ALA A 40 -17.79 -9.06 13.74
C ALA A 40 -17.17 -9.95 14.81
N GLY A 41 -17.84 -10.08 15.96
CA GLY A 41 -17.36 -10.89 17.07
C GLY A 41 -17.22 -12.38 16.76
N MET A 42 -18.04 -12.88 15.83
CA MET A 42 -18.05 -14.28 15.44
C MET A 42 -16.87 -14.71 14.56
N ASN A 43 -16.10 -13.77 13.98
CA ASN A 43 -15.07 -14.13 13.00
C ASN A 43 -14.04 -15.12 13.58
N GLN A 44 -13.60 -14.94 14.82
CA GLN A 44 -12.68 -15.86 15.47
C GLN A 44 -13.28 -17.25 15.79
N PHE A 45 -14.61 -17.42 15.73
CA PHE A 45 -15.33 -18.64 16.03
C PHE A 45 -15.95 -19.28 14.81
N LYS A 46 -15.68 -18.79 13.60
CA LYS A 46 -16.27 -19.32 12.35
C LYS A 46 -16.12 -20.83 12.23
N ASP A 47 -14.92 -21.34 12.42
CA ASP A 47 -14.62 -22.77 12.31
C ASP A 47 -15.21 -23.60 13.45
N VAL A 48 -15.45 -22.97 14.60
CA VAL A 48 -16.17 -23.61 15.71
C VAL A 48 -17.64 -23.83 15.35
N PHE A 49 -18.30 -22.82 14.76
CA PHE A 49 -19.69 -22.95 14.27
C PHE A 49 -19.82 -23.98 13.16
N LEU A 50 -18.81 -24.08 12.29
CA LEU A 50 -18.78 -25.07 11.20
C LEU A 50 -18.36 -26.48 11.67
N GLY A 51 -17.90 -26.63 12.91
CA GLY A 51 -17.45 -27.90 13.47
C GLY A 51 -16.03 -28.31 13.08
N PHE A 52 -15.27 -27.44 12.42
CA PHE A 52 -13.87 -27.67 12.03
C PHE A 52 -12.88 -27.45 13.17
N ASP A 53 -13.22 -26.59 14.14
CA ASP A 53 -12.44 -26.34 15.34
C ASP A 53 -13.22 -26.74 16.59
N LYS A 54 -12.52 -27.28 17.59
CA LYS A 54 -13.07 -27.66 18.89
C LYS A 54 -12.40 -26.86 19.99
N ARG A 55 -13.20 -26.11 20.73
CA ARG A 55 -12.74 -25.38 21.90
C ARG A 55 -13.06 -26.15 23.19
N PRO A 56 -12.31 -25.91 24.27
CA PRO A 56 -12.56 -26.56 25.58
C PRO A 56 -13.82 -26.04 26.29
N TYR A 57 -14.59 -25.20 25.63
CA TYR A 57 -15.83 -24.57 26.13
C TYR A 57 -16.93 -24.60 25.06
N SER A 58 -18.19 -24.66 25.51
CA SER A 58 -19.38 -24.57 24.65
C SER A 58 -20.03 -23.19 24.66
N ARG A 59 -19.61 -22.30 25.57
CA ARG A 59 -20.07 -20.91 25.70
C ARG A 59 -18.88 -19.98 25.77
N ALA A 60 -18.93 -18.89 25.02
CA ALA A 60 -17.90 -17.85 25.05
C ALA A 60 -18.51 -16.46 25.11
N THR A 61 -17.77 -15.51 25.66
CA THR A 61 -18.07 -14.08 25.62
C THR A 61 -16.81 -13.28 25.34
N THR A 62 -16.94 -12.23 24.55
CA THR A 62 -15.80 -11.38 24.17
C THR A 62 -16.22 -9.94 23.91
N ALA A 63 -15.29 -9.02 24.08
CA ALA A 63 -15.34 -7.66 23.52
C ALA A 63 -14.34 -7.63 22.36
N GLN A 64 -14.83 -7.78 21.14
CA GLN A 64 -14.03 -7.95 19.93
C GLN A 64 -13.75 -6.62 19.24
N LYS A 65 -12.50 -6.33 18.97
CA LYS A 65 -12.09 -5.26 18.07
C LYS A 65 -12.61 -5.53 16.66
N CYS A 66 -13.26 -4.55 16.06
CA CYS A 66 -13.79 -4.64 14.70
C CYS A 66 -13.40 -3.41 13.88
N VAL A 67 -13.12 -3.63 12.58
CA VAL A 67 -12.88 -2.57 11.61
C VAL A 67 -13.80 -2.73 10.40
N ARG A 68 -14.50 -1.63 10.05
CA ARG A 68 -15.35 -1.51 8.87
C ARG A 68 -14.94 -0.30 8.04
N ALA A 69 -13.88 -0.43 7.28
CA ALA A 69 -13.27 0.66 6.49
C ALA A 69 -12.87 0.24 5.07
N GLY A 70 -13.42 -0.87 4.58
CA GLY A 70 -13.15 -1.38 3.24
C GLY A 70 -13.82 -2.72 2.98
N GLY A 71 -13.89 -3.13 1.72
CA GLY A 71 -14.58 -4.34 1.31
C GLY A 71 -16.11 -4.18 1.35
N LYS A 72 -16.80 -5.28 1.68
CA LYS A 72 -18.27 -5.35 1.68
C LYS A 72 -18.92 -4.50 2.79
N HIS A 73 -18.22 -4.29 3.92
CA HIS A 73 -18.64 -3.46 5.04
C HIS A 73 -17.72 -2.25 5.12
N ASN A 74 -18.21 -1.09 4.71
CA ASN A 74 -17.45 0.14 4.66
C ASN A 74 -18.26 1.31 5.23
N ASP A 75 -17.92 1.74 6.44
CA ASP A 75 -18.57 2.86 7.12
C ASP A 75 -17.77 4.18 6.99
N LEU A 76 -16.63 4.16 6.29
CA LEU A 76 -15.67 5.27 6.24
C LEU A 76 -16.31 6.60 5.87
N GLU A 77 -17.23 6.60 4.91
CA GLU A 77 -17.86 7.83 4.39
C GLU A 77 -18.82 8.46 5.39
N ASN A 78 -19.42 7.66 6.26
CA ASN A 78 -20.39 8.10 7.26
C ASN A 78 -19.73 8.66 8.53
N VAL A 79 -18.45 8.33 8.75
CA VAL A 79 -17.70 8.74 9.94
C VAL A 79 -17.55 10.25 10.02
N GLY A 80 -17.95 10.81 11.15
CA GLY A 80 -17.95 12.24 11.44
C GLY A 80 -19.24 12.96 11.08
N TYR A 81 -20.07 12.38 10.22
CA TYR A 81 -21.32 12.99 9.71
C TYR A 81 -22.57 12.36 10.30
N THR A 82 -22.47 11.16 10.86
CA THR A 82 -23.56 10.48 11.57
C THR A 82 -23.25 10.37 13.04
N ALA A 83 -24.25 10.05 13.84
CA ALA A 83 -24.12 9.90 15.30
C ALA A 83 -23.49 8.55 15.71
N ARG A 84 -23.48 7.54 14.84
CA ARG A 84 -23.29 6.12 15.23
C ARG A 84 -22.29 5.32 14.41
N HIS A 85 -21.74 5.84 13.31
CA HIS A 85 -20.81 5.09 12.44
C HIS A 85 -19.35 5.35 12.80
N HIS A 86 -18.57 4.28 12.83
CA HIS A 86 -17.15 4.28 13.17
C HIS A 86 -16.36 3.36 12.23
N THR A 87 -15.11 3.69 11.96
CA THR A 87 -14.19 2.76 11.27
C THR A 87 -13.72 1.66 12.19
N PHE A 88 -13.51 1.97 13.47
CA PHE A 88 -13.20 1.02 14.54
C PHE A 88 -14.28 1.08 15.61
N PHE A 89 -14.73 -0.07 16.06
CA PHE A 89 -15.64 -0.19 17.20
C PHE A 89 -15.40 -1.51 17.93
N GLU A 90 -15.93 -1.61 19.14
CA GLU A 90 -15.89 -2.82 19.93
C GLU A 90 -17.27 -3.50 19.86
N MET A 91 -17.28 -4.77 19.45
CA MET A 91 -18.47 -5.61 19.47
C MET A 91 -18.41 -6.55 20.65
N MET A 92 -19.28 -6.33 21.63
CA MET A 92 -19.49 -7.26 22.74
C MET A 92 -20.41 -8.37 22.27
N GLY A 93 -20.05 -9.62 22.54
CA GLY A 93 -20.83 -10.76 22.10
C GLY A 93 -20.82 -11.91 23.09
N ASN A 94 -21.89 -12.68 23.07
CA ASN A 94 -22.00 -13.99 23.69
C ASN A 94 -22.34 -15.05 22.67
N PHE A 95 -21.73 -16.20 22.81
CA PHE A 95 -21.73 -17.28 21.81
C PHE A 95 -22.10 -18.60 22.48
N SER A 96 -22.94 -19.38 21.78
CA SER A 96 -23.25 -20.74 22.14
C SER A 96 -22.95 -21.68 20.98
N PHE A 97 -22.08 -22.64 21.21
CA PHE A 97 -21.67 -23.63 20.20
C PHE A 97 -22.48 -24.92 20.41
N GLY A 98 -23.80 -24.82 20.18
CA GLY A 98 -24.73 -25.91 20.32
C GLY A 98 -25.07 -26.28 21.77
N ASP A 99 -24.94 -25.38 22.72
CA ASP A 99 -25.26 -25.54 24.15
C ASP A 99 -26.67 -25.00 24.44
N TYR A 100 -26.91 -23.71 24.17
CA TYR A 100 -28.22 -23.09 24.24
C TYR A 100 -28.60 -22.43 22.91
N PHE A 101 -29.86 -22.07 22.77
CA PHE A 101 -30.36 -21.47 21.55
C PHE A 101 -31.26 -20.24 21.80
N LYS A 102 -32.27 -19.98 21.01
CA LYS A 102 -33.07 -18.73 20.99
C LYS A 102 -33.59 -18.33 22.38
N ARG A 103 -34.18 -19.25 23.11
CA ARG A 103 -34.81 -19.01 24.42
C ARG A 103 -33.82 -18.37 25.40
N ASP A 104 -32.71 -19.07 25.67
CA ASP A 104 -31.74 -18.60 26.66
C ASP A 104 -31.03 -17.33 26.16
N ALA A 105 -30.75 -17.24 24.85
CA ALA A 105 -30.15 -16.04 24.28
C ALA A 105 -31.01 -14.80 24.51
N ILE A 106 -32.31 -14.87 24.22
CA ILE A 106 -33.27 -13.77 24.42
C ILE A 106 -33.42 -13.45 25.92
N HIS A 107 -33.50 -14.45 26.79
CA HIS A 107 -33.60 -14.25 28.24
C HIS A 107 -32.34 -13.61 28.80
N PHE A 108 -31.15 -14.03 28.41
CA PHE A 108 -29.91 -13.40 28.83
C PHE A 108 -29.82 -11.94 28.39
N ALA A 109 -30.17 -11.67 27.13
CA ALA A 109 -30.15 -10.30 26.61
C ALA A 109 -31.12 -9.40 27.39
N TRP A 110 -32.35 -9.86 27.63
CA TRP A 110 -33.35 -9.11 28.37
C TRP A 110 -32.94 -8.87 29.83
N GLU A 111 -32.43 -9.90 30.50
CA GLU A 111 -31.93 -9.79 31.85
C GLU A 111 -30.79 -8.76 31.97
N PHE A 112 -29.79 -8.85 31.10
CA PHE A 112 -28.68 -7.91 31.12
C PHE A 112 -29.13 -6.46 30.93
N LEU A 113 -30.04 -6.23 29.99
CA LEU A 113 -30.53 -4.88 29.69
C LEU A 113 -31.43 -4.31 30.80
N THR A 114 -32.33 -5.11 31.37
CA THR A 114 -33.43 -4.57 32.20
C THR A 114 -33.27 -4.83 33.72
N SER A 115 -32.40 -5.76 34.13
CA SER A 115 -32.18 -6.03 35.55
C SER A 115 -31.49 -4.86 36.24
N PRO A 116 -31.96 -4.47 37.49
CA PRO A 116 -31.32 -3.45 38.30
C PRO A 116 -29.86 -3.73 38.67
N GLU A 117 -29.45 -5.01 38.70
CA GLU A 117 -28.07 -5.40 38.99
C GLU A 117 -27.12 -5.08 37.83
N TRP A 118 -27.65 -5.01 36.62
CA TRP A 118 -26.87 -4.83 35.41
C TRP A 118 -27.04 -3.45 34.79
N LEU A 119 -27.85 -3.29 33.74
CA LEU A 119 -27.98 -2.01 33.04
C LEU A 119 -29.22 -1.19 33.47
N ASN A 120 -30.25 -1.85 34.01
CA ASN A 120 -31.48 -1.21 34.48
C ASN A 120 -32.13 -0.25 33.49
N ILE A 121 -32.17 -0.63 32.22
CA ILE A 121 -32.81 0.15 31.18
C ILE A 121 -34.33 0.03 31.32
N PRO A 122 -35.07 1.14 31.25
CA PRO A 122 -36.54 1.11 31.30
C PRO A 122 -37.11 0.25 30.17
N LYS A 123 -37.96 -0.72 30.50
CA LYS A 123 -38.55 -1.67 29.53
C LYS A 123 -39.35 -0.99 28.43
N ASP A 124 -39.94 0.16 28.72
CA ASP A 124 -40.71 0.98 27.79
C ASP A 124 -39.82 1.70 26.75
N LYS A 125 -38.51 1.73 26.90
CA LYS A 125 -37.56 2.25 25.95
C LYS A 125 -37.08 1.19 24.94
N LEU A 126 -37.49 -0.06 25.10
CA LEU A 126 -36.98 -1.18 24.32
C LEU A 126 -38.03 -1.73 23.35
N LEU A 127 -37.57 -2.12 22.14
CA LEU A 127 -38.36 -2.76 21.10
C LEU A 127 -37.52 -3.91 20.52
N ALA A 128 -38.16 -5.00 20.13
CA ALA A 128 -37.51 -6.13 19.46
C ALA A 128 -38.03 -6.33 18.05
N THR A 129 -37.10 -6.71 17.16
CA THR A 129 -37.47 -7.22 15.83
C THR A 129 -37.22 -8.71 15.75
N VAL A 130 -37.95 -9.41 14.88
CA VAL A 130 -37.75 -10.81 14.58
C VAL A 130 -37.90 -11.04 13.08
N TYR A 131 -37.21 -12.04 12.54
CA TYR A 131 -37.46 -12.45 11.16
C TYR A 131 -38.92 -12.93 11.00
N ALA A 132 -39.57 -12.50 9.96
CA ALA A 132 -41.04 -12.68 9.81
C ALA A 132 -41.52 -14.15 9.93
N GLU A 133 -40.67 -15.11 9.53
CA GLU A 133 -40.97 -16.54 9.61
C GLU A 133 -40.47 -17.18 10.93
N ASP A 134 -39.86 -16.42 11.84
CA ASP A 134 -39.36 -16.94 13.13
C ASP A 134 -40.41 -16.80 14.23
N ASP A 135 -41.41 -17.66 14.20
CA ASP A 135 -42.48 -17.71 15.21
C ASP A 135 -41.95 -18.09 16.61
N GLU A 136 -40.91 -18.88 16.69
CA GLU A 136 -40.30 -19.25 17.98
C GLU A 136 -39.76 -18.03 18.70
N ALA A 137 -38.93 -17.20 18.04
CA ALA A 137 -38.40 -16.00 18.63
C ALA A 137 -39.51 -14.97 18.96
N TYR A 138 -40.51 -14.83 18.10
CA TYR A 138 -41.65 -13.98 18.37
C TYR A 138 -42.42 -14.41 19.62
N ASN A 139 -42.69 -15.70 19.79
CA ASN A 139 -43.42 -16.23 20.94
C ASN A 139 -42.62 -16.14 22.25
N ILE A 140 -41.32 -16.26 22.21
CA ILE A 140 -40.43 -16.03 23.38
C ILE A 140 -40.57 -14.59 23.85
N TRP A 141 -40.45 -13.60 22.95
CA TRP A 141 -40.66 -12.21 23.28
C TRP A 141 -42.04 -11.89 23.86
N LEU A 142 -43.08 -12.40 23.20
CA LEU A 142 -44.47 -12.14 23.59
C LEU A 142 -44.89 -12.85 24.87
N ASN A 143 -44.63 -14.15 24.99
CA ASN A 143 -45.21 -14.98 26.04
C ASN A 143 -44.29 -15.21 27.23
N GLU A 144 -42.98 -15.27 27.03
CA GLU A 144 -42.01 -15.53 28.09
C GLU A 144 -41.44 -14.24 28.67
N ILE A 145 -41.05 -13.33 27.81
CA ILE A 145 -40.52 -11.99 28.21
C ILE A 145 -41.69 -11.08 28.60
N GLY A 146 -42.88 -11.26 27.99
CA GLY A 146 -44.02 -10.39 28.22
C GLY A 146 -43.94 -9.05 27.54
N MET A 147 -43.20 -8.95 26.43
CA MET A 147 -43.13 -7.73 25.63
C MET A 147 -44.46 -7.49 24.91
N PRO A 148 -45.03 -6.28 24.94
CA PRO A 148 -46.25 -5.95 24.20
C PRO A 148 -46.09 -6.22 22.71
N SER A 149 -47.12 -6.76 22.06
CA SER A 149 -47.10 -7.16 20.63
C SER A 149 -46.75 -6.00 19.69
N GLU A 150 -47.16 -4.77 20.03
CA GLU A 150 -46.84 -3.54 19.30
C GLU A 150 -45.35 -3.15 19.37
N ARG A 151 -44.56 -3.78 20.22
CA ARG A 151 -43.12 -3.61 20.35
C ARG A 151 -42.31 -4.79 19.82
N ILE A 152 -42.95 -5.74 19.16
CA ILE A 152 -42.31 -6.86 18.50
C ILE A 152 -42.59 -6.74 17.00
N VAL A 153 -41.61 -6.27 16.24
CA VAL A 153 -41.77 -6.02 14.81
C VAL A 153 -41.29 -7.23 14.01
N ARG A 154 -42.11 -7.72 13.07
CA ARG A 154 -41.69 -8.78 12.13
C ARG A 154 -41.14 -8.17 10.86
N ILE A 155 -39.90 -8.50 10.51
CA ILE A 155 -39.23 -8.05 9.28
C ILE A 155 -39.08 -9.26 8.35
N GLY A 156 -39.61 -9.16 7.14
CA GLY A 156 -39.51 -10.19 6.11
C GLY A 156 -38.31 -10.00 5.18
N ASP A 157 -38.41 -10.63 4.00
CA ASP A 157 -37.37 -10.53 2.96
C ASP A 157 -37.46 -9.16 2.25
N ASN A 158 -37.05 -8.10 2.94
CA ASN A 158 -37.19 -6.72 2.50
C ASN A 158 -36.08 -6.23 1.54
N LYS A 159 -35.12 -7.10 1.19
CA LYS A 159 -34.01 -6.76 0.26
C LYS A 159 -34.08 -7.53 -1.07
N GLY A 160 -35.29 -7.99 -1.45
CA GLY A 160 -35.61 -8.44 -2.81
C GLY A 160 -35.31 -9.90 -3.15
N ALA A 161 -34.83 -10.72 -2.21
CA ALA A 161 -34.60 -12.15 -2.39
C ALA A 161 -34.89 -12.93 -1.10
N LYS A 162 -35.12 -14.22 -1.20
CA LYS A 162 -35.29 -15.10 -0.04
C LYS A 162 -34.09 -15.04 0.88
N TYR A 163 -34.31 -14.84 2.17
CA TYR A 163 -33.30 -14.63 3.21
C TYR A 163 -32.49 -13.32 3.06
N ALA A 164 -32.82 -12.45 2.12
CA ALA A 164 -32.28 -11.10 2.04
C ALA A 164 -33.12 -10.14 2.89
N SER A 165 -32.82 -10.10 4.18
CA SER A 165 -33.58 -9.38 5.20
C SER A 165 -32.68 -8.71 6.20
N ASP A 166 -33.14 -7.62 6.82
CA ASP A 166 -32.43 -7.02 7.98
C ASP A 166 -32.42 -7.99 9.16
N ASN A 167 -33.46 -8.82 9.32
CA ASN A 167 -33.49 -9.83 10.37
C ASN A 167 -33.08 -11.25 9.91
N PHE A 168 -32.24 -11.34 8.87
CA PHE A 168 -31.55 -12.58 8.51
C PHE A 168 -30.08 -12.28 8.27
N TRP A 169 -29.24 -12.63 9.23
CA TRP A 169 -27.83 -12.29 9.22
C TRP A 169 -27.00 -13.29 8.41
N GLN A 170 -26.03 -12.76 7.64
CA GLN A 170 -25.07 -13.52 6.83
C GLN A 170 -23.70 -12.91 6.97
N MET A 171 -22.68 -13.73 7.21
CA MET A 171 -21.29 -13.26 7.34
C MET A 171 -20.76 -12.69 6.02
N GLY A 172 -21.11 -13.33 4.92
CA GLY A 172 -20.66 -12.99 3.56
C GLY A 172 -21.52 -13.69 2.52
N ASP A 173 -20.97 -13.94 1.35
CA ASP A 173 -21.65 -14.70 0.30
C ASP A 173 -21.72 -16.19 0.64
N THR A 174 -20.84 -16.67 1.53
CA THR A 174 -20.77 -18.03 2.06
C THR A 174 -20.54 -17.99 3.57
N GLY A 175 -20.83 -19.07 4.25
CA GLY A 175 -20.55 -19.26 5.68
C GLY A 175 -21.79 -19.33 6.57
N PRO A 176 -21.61 -19.34 7.89
CA PRO A 176 -22.70 -19.44 8.86
C PRO A 176 -23.70 -18.29 8.73
N CYS A 177 -24.98 -18.60 8.83
CA CYS A 177 -26.06 -17.62 8.73
C CYS A 177 -27.34 -18.12 9.42
N GLY A 178 -28.26 -17.22 9.66
CA GLY A 178 -29.55 -17.55 10.25
C GLY A 178 -30.41 -16.32 10.57
N PRO A 179 -31.68 -16.55 10.98
CA PRO A 179 -32.55 -15.48 11.41
C PRO A 179 -32.00 -14.81 12.66
N CYS A 180 -32.28 -13.52 12.83
CA CYS A 180 -31.86 -12.79 13.99
C CYS A 180 -33.02 -12.01 14.64
N SER A 181 -32.82 -11.66 15.89
CA SER A 181 -33.65 -10.77 16.66
C SER A 181 -32.83 -9.60 17.13
N GLU A 182 -33.22 -8.40 16.75
CA GLU A 182 -32.53 -7.17 17.10
C GLU A 182 -33.30 -6.44 18.19
N ILE A 183 -32.58 -5.82 19.11
CA ILE A 183 -33.12 -5.00 20.19
C ILE A 183 -32.78 -3.56 19.92
N PHE A 184 -33.79 -2.70 19.92
CA PHE A 184 -33.71 -1.26 19.66
C PHE A 184 -34.01 -0.47 20.92
N TYR A 185 -33.35 0.72 21.02
CA TYR A 185 -33.55 1.68 22.07
C TYR A 185 -34.15 2.99 21.54
N ASP A 186 -35.20 3.50 22.22
CA ASP A 186 -35.83 4.80 21.92
C ASP A 186 -35.10 5.94 22.60
N HIS A 187 -34.42 6.77 21.83
CA HIS A 187 -33.76 7.98 22.30
C HIS A 187 -34.71 9.13 22.66
N GLY A 188 -35.98 9.02 22.30
CA GLY A 188 -37.00 10.00 22.64
C GLY A 188 -37.61 10.73 21.44
N GLU A 189 -38.75 11.36 21.67
CA GLU A 189 -39.55 11.95 20.59
C GLU A 189 -38.92 13.20 19.96
N GLU A 190 -37.97 13.83 20.62
CA GLU A 190 -37.21 14.98 20.12
C GLU A 190 -36.19 14.58 19.05
N ILE A 191 -35.89 13.29 18.91
CA ILE A 191 -35.00 12.77 17.86
C ILE A 191 -35.87 12.25 16.72
N TRP A 192 -35.55 12.69 15.51
CA TRP A 192 -36.27 12.22 14.32
C TRP A 192 -35.93 10.73 14.01
N GLY A 193 -37.00 9.97 13.68
CA GLY A 193 -36.88 8.57 13.26
C GLY A 193 -38.13 7.78 13.63
N GLY A 194 -38.39 6.72 12.85
CA GLY A 194 -39.46 5.75 13.07
C GLY A 194 -38.96 4.40 13.61
N ILE A 195 -39.89 3.55 13.98
CA ILE A 195 -39.60 2.16 14.37
C ILE A 195 -39.06 1.37 13.18
N PRO A 196 -38.27 0.29 13.40
CA PRO A 196 -37.84 -0.60 12.33
C PRO A 196 -38.99 -1.08 11.45
N GLY A 197 -38.81 -1.13 10.14
CA GLY A 197 -39.81 -1.46 9.15
C GLY A 197 -40.74 -0.31 8.76
N SER A 198 -40.58 0.88 9.34
CA SER A 198 -41.31 2.08 8.95
C SER A 198 -40.54 2.91 7.90
N PRO A 199 -41.22 3.83 7.15
CA PRO A 199 -40.58 4.70 6.18
C PRO A 199 -39.50 5.62 6.77
N GLU A 200 -39.50 5.82 8.07
CA GLU A 200 -38.59 6.73 8.80
C GLU A 200 -37.56 5.94 9.64
N GLU A 201 -37.36 4.65 9.36
CA GLU A 201 -36.43 3.77 10.12
C GLU A 201 -34.96 4.21 10.05
N ASP A 202 -34.56 4.95 9.02
CA ASP A 202 -33.20 5.48 8.86
C ASP A 202 -32.86 6.59 9.86
N GLY A 203 -33.82 7.07 10.65
CA GLY A 203 -33.62 8.12 11.64
C GLY A 203 -32.81 7.65 12.85
N ASP A 204 -32.39 8.59 13.68
CA ASP A 204 -31.55 8.33 14.85
C ASP A 204 -32.33 8.14 16.16
N ARG A 205 -33.68 8.09 16.13
CA ARG A 205 -34.52 7.88 17.32
C ARG A 205 -34.44 6.45 17.82
N TRP A 206 -34.71 5.50 16.94
CA TRP A 206 -34.70 4.07 17.28
C TRP A 206 -33.37 3.46 16.80
N ILE A 207 -32.49 3.16 17.73
CA ILE A 207 -31.16 2.64 17.42
C ILE A 207 -31.06 1.19 17.86
N GLU A 208 -30.63 0.32 16.92
CA GLU A 208 -30.25 -1.04 17.24
C GLU A 208 -29.08 -1.03 18.22
N ILE A 209 -29.28 -1.66 19.38
CA ILE A 209 -28.26 -1.77 20.43
C ILE A 209 -27.70 -3.19 20.57
N TRP A 210 -28.46 -4.20 20.15
CA TRP A 210 -28.03 -5.59 20.23
C TRP A 210 -28.65 -6.43 19.15
N ASN A 211 -27.86 -7.25 18.46
CA ASN A 211 -28.33 -8.22 17.51
C ASN A 211 -28.07 -9.65 18.04
N CYS A 212 -29.10 -10.46 18.16
CA CYS A 212 -29.03 -11.88 18.56
C CYS A 212 -29.24 -12.75 17.32
N VAL A 213 -28.19 -13.37 16.81
CA VAL A 213 -28.22 -14.21 15.60
C VAL A 213 -28.35 -15.67 15.99
N PHE A 214 -29.34 -16.33 15.39
CA PHE A 214 -29.61 -17.74 15.58
C PHE A 214 -29.06 -18.54 14.40
N MET A 215 -27.79 -18.93 14.52
CA MET A 215 -27.07 -19.64 13.48
C MET A 215 -27.63 -21.04 13.26
N GLN A 216 -28.26 -21.24 12.12
CA GLN A 216 -28.93 -22.50 11.74
C GLN A 216 -28.33 -23.11 10.48
N PHE A 217 -27.76 -22.28 9.60
CA PHE A 217 -27.33 -22.69 8.26
C PHE A 217 -25.88 -22.31 7.98
N ASN A 218 -25.27 -23.08 7.07
CA ASN A 218 -24.04 -22.73 6.36
C ASN A 218 -24.39 -22.55 4.88
N ARG A 219 -24.24 -21.35 4.36
CA ARG A 219 -24.43 -21.03 2.95
C ARG A 219 -23.19 -21.40 2.16
N ASP A 220 -23.34 -22.25 1.14
CA ASP A 220 -22.27 -22.65 0.23
C ASP A 220 -22.10 -21.66 -0.95
N GLU A 221 -21.08 -21.91 -1.80
CA GLU A 221 -20.78 -21.09 -2.97
C GLU A 221 -21.90 -21.10 -4.02
N GLN A 222 -22.76 -22.12 -4.02
CA GLN A 222 -23.93 -22.24 -4.89
C GLN A 222 -25.16 -21.55 -4.30
N GLY A 223 -25.07 -21.03 -3.07
CA GLY A 223 -26.15 -20.36 -2.35
C GLY A 223 -27.10 -21.30 -1.61
N ASN A 224 -26.80 -22.62 -1.51
CA ASN A 224 -27.60 -23.55 -0.75
C ASN A 224 -27.43 -23.33 0.75
N MET A 225 -28.53 -23.48 1.47
CA MET A 225 -28.62 -23.31 2.93
C MET A 225 -28.51 -24.70 3.59
N ASN A 226 -27.28 -25.12 3.85
CA ASN A 226 -27.01 -26.40 4.50
C ASN A 226 -27.14 -26.24 6.03
N PRO A 227 -27.79 -27.20 6.76
CA PRO A 227 -27.84 -27.10 8.21
C PRO A 227 -26.45 -27.11 8.84
N LEU A 228 -26.24 -26.28 9.87
CA LEU A 228 -25.05 -26.38 10.73
C LEU A 228 -25.06 -27.71 11.52
N PRO A 229 -23.88 -28.19 11.94
CA PRO A 229 -23.77 -29.38 12.79
C PRO A 229 -24.62 -29.31 14.06
N LYS A 230 -24.72 -28.12 14.63
CA LYS A 230 -25.57 -27.77 15.77
C LYS A 230 -26.09 -26.35 15.65
N PRO A 231 -27.40 -26.12 15.99
CA PRO A 231 -27.90 -24.74 16.14
C PRO A 231 -27.08 -24.01 17.19
N SER A 232 -26.65 -22.81 16.83
CA SER A 232 -25.70 -22.03 17.62
C SER A 232 -26.16 -20.58 17.75
N VAL A 233 -25.60 -19.85 18.71
CA VAL A 233 -25.92 -18.44 18.96
C VAL A 233 -24.67 -17.61 18.77
N ASP A 234 -24.81 -16.52 18.00
CA ASP A 234 -23.90 -15.40 17.87
C ASP A 234 -24.64 -14.13 18.26
N THR A 235 -24.03 -13.28 19.08
CA THR A 235 -24.62 -11.96 19.34
C THR A 235 -23.62 -10.85 19.17
N GLY A 236 -24.11 -9.65 18.85
CA GLY A 236 -23.30 -8.47 18.70
C GLY A 236 -23.95 -7.22 19.27
N MET A 237 -23.32 -6.64 20.29
CA MET A 237 -23.70 -5.37 20.92
C MET A 237 -22.58 -4.36 20.70
N GLY A 238 -22.85 -3.24 20.02
CA GLY A 238 -21.87 -2.16 19.87
C GLY A 238 -21.60 -1.49 21.23
N LEU A 239 -20.36 -1.55 21.71
CA LEU A 239 -19.98 -0.95 22.98
C LEU A 239 -20.23 0.56 22.99
N GLU A 240 -19.87 1.25 21.93
CA GLU A 240 -20.01 2.71 21.80
C GLU A 240 -21.49 3.14 21.79
N ARG A 241 -22.35 2.38 21.08
CA ARG A 241 -23.82 2.62 21.08
C ARG A 241 -24.40 2.42 22.48
N MET A 242 -24.04 1.34 23.12
CA MET A 242 -24.54 1.02 24.44
C MET A 242 -24.03 2.01 25.49
N ALA A 243 -22.79 2.48 25.34
CA ALA A 243 -22.24 3.53 26.21
C ALA A 243 -23.02 4.85 26.08
N ALA A 244 -23.43 5.22 24.87
CA ALA A 244 -24.27 6.40 24.63
C ALA A 244 -25.62 6.30 25.36
N VAL A 245 -26.27 5.13 25.29
CA VAL A 245 -27.51 4.86 26.04
C VAL A 245 -27.27 5.00 27.53
N MET A 246 -26.23 4.38 28.08
CA MET A 246 -25.93 4.37 29.50
C MET A 246 -25.42 5.71 30.07
N GLN A 247 -24.91 6.58 29.21
CA GLN A 247 -24.47 7.92 29.56
C GLN A 247 -25.53 8.99 29.25
N HIS A 248 -26.70 8.56 28.75
CA HIS A 248 -27.85 9.42 28.42
C HIS A 248 -27.50 10.50 27.39
N VAL A 249 -26.69 10.11 26.38
CA VAL A 249 -26.33 10.95 25.26
C VAL A 249 -26.83 10.32 23.93
N HIS A 250 -26.97 11.13 22.92
CA HIS A 250 -27.54 10.68 21.66
C HIS A 250 -26.47 10.18 20.68
N SER A 251 -25.34 10.89 20.59
CA SER A 251 -24.25 10.54 19.70
C SER A 251 -23.16 9.71 20.40
N ASN A 252 -22.64 8.71 19.71
CA ASN A 252 -21.47 7.94 20.20
C ASN A 252 -20.27 8.85 20.47
N TYR A 253 -20.13 9.98 19.77
CA TYR A 253 -19.06 10.95 20.00
C TYR A 253 -19.22 11.75 21.31
N GLU A 254 -20.36 11.65 21.99
CA GLU A 254 -20.60 12.30 23.28
C GLU A 254 -20.22 11.43 24.49
N ILE A 255 -19.88 10.14 24.28
CA ILE A 255 -19.44 9.25 25.38
C ILE A 255 -18.06 9.66 25.90
N ASP A 256 -17.78 9.26 27.15
CA ASP A 256 -16.53 9.58 27.87
C ASP A 256 -15.29 9.37 27.02
N LEU A 257 -15.13 8.19 26.43
CA LEU A 257 -14.01 7.82 25.57
C LEU A 257 -13.79 8.84 24.43
N PHE A 258 -14.84 9.15 23.67
CA PHE A 258 -14.73 10.07 22.55
C PHE A 258 -14.56 11.52 23.01
N GLN A 259 -15.15 11.92 24.13
CA GLN A 259 -14.96 13.28 24.65
C GLN A 259 -13.50 13.56 24.99
N ASP A 260 -12.79 12.60 25.55
CA ASP A 260 -11.37 12.77 25.87
C ASP A 260 -10.49 12.75 24.61
N LEU A 261 -10.81 11.92 23.62
CA LEU A 261 -10.13 11.93 22.33
C LEU A 261 -10.40 13.22 21.54
N LEU A 262 -11.63 13.73 21.53
CA LEU A 262 -11.99 14.99 20.84
C LEU A 262 -11.27 16.19 21.45
N LYS A 263 -11.11 16.24 22.79
CA LYS A 263 -10.31 17.26 23.46
C LYS A 263 -8.84 17.16 23.08
N ALA A 264 -8.29 15.95 22.99
CA ALA A 264 -6.93 15.72 22.54
C ALA A 264 -6.74 16.20 21.10
N VAL A 265 -7.68 15.89 20.20
CA VAL A 265 -7.64 16.37 18.82
C VAL A 265 -7.69 17.89 18.74
N ALA A 266 -8.57 18.54 19.49
CA ALA A 266 -8.66 19.99 19.55
C ALA A 266 -7.34 20.61 20.05
N ARG A 267 -6.70 20.01 21.06
CA ARG A 267 -5.39 20.43 21.59
C ARG A 267 -4.30 20.35 20.52
N GLU A 268 -4.17 19.21 19.85
CA GLU A 268 -3.11 18.99 18.86
C GLU A 268 -3.30 19.75 17.55
N THR A 269 -4.54 20.01 17.17
CA THR A 269 -4.83 20.81 15.97
C THR A 269 -4.89 22.32 16.22
N GLY A 270 -5.05 22.74 17.48
CA GLY A 270 -5.28 24.12 17.86
C GLY A 270 -6.68 24.63 17.51
N ALA A 271 -7.59 23.76 17.06
CA ALA A 271 -8.96 24.09 16.75
C ALA A 271 -9.82 24.23 18.01
N PRO A 272 -10.84 25.09 18.02
CA PRO A 272 -11.80 25.15 19.12
C PRO A 272 -12.56 23.82 19.21
N PHE A 273 -12.77 23.37 20.45
CA PHE A 273 -13.59 22.19 20.69
C PHE A 273 -15.04 22.46 20.28
N SER A 274 -15.59 21.60 19.43
CA SER A 274 -16.99 21.68 18.98
C SER A 274 -17.53 20.33 18.56
N MET A 275 -18.67 19.94 19.11
CA MET A 275 -19.41 18.75 18.69
C MET A 275 -20.03 18.88 17.29
N LYS A 276 -20.11 20.09 16.74
CA LYS A 276 -20.62 20.36 15.41
C LYS A 276 -19.57 20.27 14.31
N GLU A 277 -18.27 20.16 14.70
CA GLU A 277 -17.17 20.09 13.74
C GLU A 277 -16.87 18.63 13.35
N PRO A 278 -17.21 18.22 12.13
CA PRO A 278 -16.99 16.83 11.68
C PRO A 278 -15.53 16.42 11.68
N SER A 279 -14.61 17.34 11.40
CA SER A 279 -13.18 17.04 11.31
C SER A 279 -12.59 16.54 12.62
N LEU A 280 -13.05 17.08 13.76
CA LEU A 280 -12.64 16.59 15.08
C LEU A 280 -13.07 15.13 15.28
N LYS A 281 -14.31 14.81 14.91
CA LYS A 281 -14.88 13.45 15.02
C LYS A 281 -14.14 12.45 14.13
N VAL A 282 -13.86 12.83 12.88
CA VAL A 282 -13.11 11.97 11.93
C VAL A 282 -11.74 11.63 12.50
N ILE A 283 -11.00 12.60 13.00
CA ILE A 283 -9.65 12.39 13.56
C ILE A 283 -9.72 11.50 14.81
N ALA A 284 -10.68 11.74 15.71
CA ALA A 284 -10.89 10.95 16.92
C ALA A 284 -11.26 9.49 16.62
N ASP A 285 -12.08 9.24 15.61
CA ASP A 285 -12.37 7.89 15.13
C ASP A 285 -11.13 7.23 14.54
N HIS A 286 -10.43 7.93 13.65
CA HIS A 286 -9.35 7.36 12.86
C HIS A 286 -8.09 7.04 13.68
N ILE A 287 -7.83 7.75 14.77
CA ILE A 287 -6.70 7.37 15.64
C ILE A 287 -6.90 5.99 16.27
N ARG A 288 -8.15 5.60 16.58
CA ARG A 288 -8.47 4.27 17.07
C ARG A 288 -8.18 3.20 16.03
N SER A 289 -8.78 3.31 14.85
CA SER A 289 -8.60 2.33 13.77
C SER A 289 -7.14 2.20 13.35
N CYS A 290 -6.44 3.30 13.13
CA CYS A 290 -5.04 3.28 12.70
C CYS A 290 -4.12 2.65 13.76
N SER A 291 -4.29 3.02 15.03
CA SER A 291 -3.45 2.50 16.11
C SER A 291 -3.63 1.00 16.31
N PHE A 292 -4.87 0.51 16.32
CA PHE A 292 -5.15 -0.92 16.47
C PHE A 292 -4.73 -1.74 15.25
N LEU A 293 -4.87 -1.22 14.03
CA LEU A 293 -4.39 -1.90 12.83
C LEU A 293 -2.87 -2.05 12.84
N ILE A 294 -2.14 -1.01 13.23
CA ILE A 294 -0.67 -1.07 13.34
C ILE A 294 -0.26 -2.00 14.49
N ALA A 295 -0.95 -1.96 15.63
CA ALA A 295 -0.70 -2.89 16.74
C ALA A 295 -0.87 -4.35 16.31
N ASP A 296 -1.80 -4.63 15.41
CA ASP A 296 -2.06 -5.97 14.85
C ASP A 296 -1.21 -6.28 13.59
N GLY A 297 -0.19 -5.46 13.29
CA GLY A 297 0.83 -5.76 12.28
C GLY A 297 0.56 -5.19 10.88
N VAL A 298 -0.47 -4.38 10.69
CA VAL A 298 -0.73 -3.71 9.41
C VAL A 298 0.14 -2.45 9.29
N LEU A 299 0.87 -2.33 8.20
CA LEU A 299 1.64 -1.12 7.88
C LEU A 299 1.09 -0.45 6.62
N PRO A 300 1.19 0.90 6.50
CA PRO A 300 0.73 1.60 5.31
C PRO A 300 1.42 1.09 4.04
N SER A 301 0.64 0.72 3.02
CA SER A 301 1.14 0.23 1.73
C SER A 301 0.28 0.69 0.57
N ASN A 302 0.62 0.28 -0.67
CA ASN A 302 -0.12 0.68 -1.87
C ASN A 302 -1.30 -0.25 -2.20
N GLU A 303 -1.43 -1.38 -1.53
CA GLU A 303 -2.46 -2.39 -1.83
C GLU A 303 -2.92 -3.12 -0.56
N GLY A 304 -4.01 -3.84 -0.67
CA GLY A 304 -4.54 -4.66 0.40
C GLY A 304 -4.88 -3.89 1.68
N ARG A 305 -4.64 -4.52 2.83
CA ARG A 305 -4.91 -3.96 4.16
C ARG A 305 -4.14 -2.68 4.43
N GLY A 306 -2.88 -2.63 4.01
CA GLY A 306 -2.03 -1.46 4.20
C GLY A 306 -2.50 -0.24 3.40
N TYR A 307 -3.12 -0.45 2.24
CA TYR A 307 -3.75 0.64 1.47
C TYR A 307 -4.94 1.24 2.23
N VAL A 308 -5.79 0.40 2.82
CA VAL A 308 -6.92 0.87 3.63
C VAL A 308 -6.42 1.67 4.83
N LEU A 309 -5.42 1.18 5.55
CA LEU A 309 -4.80 1.91 6.65
C LEU A 309 -4.24 3.27 6.19
N ARG A 310 -3.49 3.30 5.09
CA ARG A 310 -2.97 4.54 4.50
C ARG A 310 -4.08 5.54 4.18
N ARG A 311 -5.19 5.06 3.61
CA ARG A 311 -6.36 5.88 3.27
C ARG A 311 -6.95 6.54 4.52
N ILE A 312 -7.08 5.79 5.62
CA ILE A 312 -7.60 6.31 6.89
C ILE A 312 -6.66 7.35 7.48
N ILE A 313 -5.34 7.07 7.50
CA ILE A 313 -4.33 8.03 7.99
C ILE A 313 -4.39 9.34 7.20
N ARG A 314 -4.39 9.27 5.87
CA ARG A 314 -4.41 10.46 5.00
C ARG A 314 -5.69 11.25 5.13
N ARG A 315 -6.82 10.57 5.34
CA ARG A 315 -8.09 11.24 5.63
C ARG A 315 -8.01 12.03 6.95
N ALA A 316 -7.47 11.46 8.00
CA ALA A 316 -7.27 12.16 9.27
C ALA A 316 -6.32 13.37 9.12
N VAL A 317 -5.21 13.21 8.43
CA VAL A 317 -4.25 14.31 8.18
C VAL A 317 -4.88 15.45 7.38
N ARG A 318 -5.66 15.14 6.35
CA ARG A 318 -6.42 16.14 5.57
C ARG A 318 -7.42 16.90 6.44
N HIS A 319 -8.14 16.21 7.33
CA HIS A 319 -9.05 16.88 8.25
C HIS A 319 -8.29 17.78 9.25
N GLY A 320 -7.09 17.37 9.69
CA GLY A 320 -6.20 18.24 10.46
C GLY A 320 -5.79 19.50 9.68
N TYR A 321 -5.42 19.35 8.40
CA TYR A 321 -5.12 20.48 7.53
C TYR A 321 -6.32 21.43 7.36
N LYS A 322 -7.53 20.90 7.21
CA LYS A 322 -8.78 21.67 7.16
C LYS A 322 -9.01 22.49 8.45
N LEU A 323 -8.56 21.97 9.60
CA LEU A 323 -8.61 22.68 10.88
C LEU A 323 -7.46 23.69 11.08
N GLY A 324 -6.56 23.83 10.09
CA GLY A 324 -5.42 24.75 10.14
C GLY A 324 -4.11 24.13 10.64
N GLN A 325 -4.06 22.81 10.90
CA GLN A 325 -2.85 22.14 11.34
C GLN A 325 -2.06 21.60 10.15
N SER A 326 -0.96 22.28 9.80
CA SER A 326 -0.07 21.90 8.70
C SER A 326 1.14 21.03 9.13
N LYS A 327 1.39 20.92 10.44
CA LYS A 327 2.50 20.13 10.99
C LYS A 327 2.04 18.74 11.38
N PRO A 328 2.92 17.74 11.40
CA PRO A 328 2.60 16.41 11.90
C PRO A 328 2.07 16.46 13.33
N PHE A 329 0.89 15.89 13.55
CA PHE A 329 0.16 15.93 14.83
C PHE A 329 -0.52 14.60 15.17
N PHE A 330 -0.97 13.84 14.17
CA PHE A 330 -1.83 12.70 14.33
C PHE A 330 -1.20 11.60 15.19
N HIS A 331 0.10 11.34 14.99
CA HIS A 331 0.85 10.38 15.80
C HIS A 331 0.87 10.72 17.30
N LYS A 332 0.75 12.00 17.68
CA LYS A 332 0.77 12.41 19.11
C LYS A 332 -0.49 11.96 19.86
N LEU A 333 -1.59 11.73 19.14
CA LEU A 333 -2.85 11.25 19.72
C LEU A 333 -2.79 9.80 20.20
N VAL A 334 -1.76 9.05 19.81
CA VAL A 334 -1.58 7.66 20.26
C VAL A 334 -1.44 7.59 21.77
N ALA A 335 -0.73 8.51 22.40
CA ALA A 335 -0.57 8.56 23.85
C ALA A 335 -1.92 8.76 24.56
N ASP A 336 -2.78 9.61 24.03
CA ASP A 336 -4.14 9.82 24.56
C ASP A 336 -5.00 8.55 24.42
N LEU A 337 -4.91 7.87 23.27
CA LEU A 337 -5.61 6.60 23.05
C LEU A 337 -5.13 5.50 24.00
N VAL A 338 -3.82 5.39 24.20
CA VAL A 338 -3.22 4.42 25.15
C VAL A 338 -3.74 4.67 26.56
N LYS A 339 -3.89 5.92 26.97
CA LYS A 339 -4.47 6.26 28.27
C LYS A 339 -5.91 5.77 28.39
N GLU A 340 -6.73 5.92 27.35
CA GLU A 340 -8.14 5.55 27.37
C GLU A 340 -8.39 4.04 27.20
N MET A 341 -7.62 3.35 26.37
CA MET A 341 -7.89 1.97 25.96
C MET A 341 -6.76 0.98 26.32
N GLY A 342 -5.61 1.46 26.75
CA GLY A 342 -4.43 0.61 27.00
C GLY A 342 -4.59 -0.41 28.12
N ASP A 343 -5.51 -0.20 29.07
CA ASP A 343 -5.78 -1.19 30.14
C ASP A 343 -6.59 -2.37 29.62
N ALA A 344 -7.52 -2.13 28.69
CA ALA A 344 -8.29 -3.19 28.04
C ALA A 344 -7.48 -3.90 26.94
N TYR A 345 -6.57 -3.19 26.31
CA TYR A 345 -5.75 -3.67 25.19
C TYR A 345 -4.27 -3.36 25.42
N PRO A 346 -3.56 -4.19 26.20
CA PRO A 346 -2.15 -3.98 26.57
C PRO A 346 -1.20 -3.81 25.39
N GLU A 347 -1.53 -4.40 24.25
CA GLU A 347 -0.78 -4.27 22.99
C GLU A 347 -0.61 -2.82 22.52
N LEU A 348 -1.53 -1.93 22.86
CA LEU A 348 -1.36 -0.49 22.58
C LEU A 348 -0.22 0.12 23.38
N LYS A 349 -0.07 -0.26 24.65
CA LYS A 349 1.05 0.19 25.49
C LYS A 349 2.38 -0.40 25.02
N GLU A 350 2.40 -1.70 24.75
CA GLU A 350 3.58 -2.43 24.34
C GLU A 350 4.16 -1.92 23.02
N LYS A 351 3.29 -1.53 22.09
CA LYS A 351 3.65 -1.10 20.73
C LYS A 351 3.51 0.40 20.50
N GLN A 352 3.31 1.20 21.53
CA GLN A 352 3.05 2.64 21.40
C GLN A 352 4.10 3.35 20.52
N ALA A 353 5.39 3.15 20.80
CA ALA A 353 6.46 3.78 20.04
C ALA A 353 6.46 3.38 18.54
N GLN A 354 6.18 2.11 18.26
CA GLN A 354 6.07 1.60 16.89
C GLN A 354 4.86 2.22 16.14
N ILE A 355 3.74 2.36 16.83
CA ILE A 355 2.52 2.98 16.29
C ILE A 355 2.78 4.45 15.97
N GLU A 356 3.34 5.20 16.93
CA GLU A 356 3.68 6.62 16.78
C GLU A 356 4.64 6.84 15.60
N GLU A 357 5.67 6.01 15.47
CA GLU A 357 6.63 6.10 14.38
C GLU A 357 6.00 5.81 13.01
N ALA A 358 5.19 4.75 12.90
CA ALA A 358 4.51 4.40 11.65
C ALA A 358 3.56 5.52 11.19
N LEU A 359 2.79 6.08 12.12
CA LEU A 359 1.89 7.20 11.83
C LEU A 359 2.66 8.47 11.44
N LYS A 360 3.70 8.82 12.19
CA LYS A 360 4.54 10.00 11.93
C LYS A 360 5.19 9.94 10.54
N ASN A 361 5.68 8.77 10.16
CA ASN A 361 6.32 8.57 8.87
C ASN A 361 5.33 8.73 7.71
N GLU A 362 4.14 8.13 7.79
CA GLU A 362 3.12 8.26 6.75
C GLU A 362 2.53 9.68 6.68
N GLU A 363 2.30 10.30 7.84
CA GLU A 363 1.85 11.69 7.95
C GLU A 363 2.86 12.65 7.33
N SER A 364 4.15 12.51 7.64
CA SER A 364 5.22 13.35 7.10
C SER A 364 5.37 13.22 5.59
N ARG A 365 5.24 11.99 5.07
CA ARG A 365 5.24 11.76 3.61
C ARG A 365 4.07 12.45 2.92
N PHE A 366 2.88 12.32 3.49
CA PHE A 366 1.69 12.92 2.90
C PHE A 366 1.73 14.44 2.99
N ALA A 367 2.24 15.01 4.08
CA ALA A 367 2.41 16.46 4.24
C ALA A 367 3.23 17.10 3.11
N GLN A 368 4.25 16.40 2.57
CA GLN A 368 5.07 16.88 1.46
C GLN A 368 4.28 17.10 0.16
N THR A 369 3.24 16.31 -0.07
CA THR A 369 2.42 16.36 -1.30
C THR A 369 1.04 16.95 -1.07
N LEU A 370 0.59 17.04 0.18
CA LEU A 370 -0.75 17.50 0.54
C LEU A 370 -1.01 18.94 0.05
N GLU A 371 -0.12 19.86 0.36
CA GLU A 371 -0.27 21.28 -0.01
C GLU A 371 -0.32 21.46 -1.53
N THR A 372 0.59 20.82 -2.26
CA THR A 372 0.64 20.90 -3.72
C THR A 372 -0.57 20.22 -4.36
N GLY A 373 -1.00 19.06 -3.83
CA GLY A 373 -2.19 18.35 -4.29
C GLY A 373 -3.47 19.15 -4.03
N MET A 374 -3.59 19.77 -2.86
CA MET A 374 -4.71 20.67 -2.55
C MET A 374 -4.73 21.88 -3.49
N ALA A 375 -3.58 22.49 -3.76
CA ALA A 375 -3.49 23.60 -4.71
C ALA A 375 -3.89 23.18 -6.13
N LEU A 376 -3.50 21.99 -6.58
CA LEU A 376 -3.92 21.44 -7.87
C LEU A 376 -5.45 21.27 -7.93
N LEU A 377 -6.03 20.70 -6.88
CA LEU A 377 -7.48 20.47 -6.78
C LEU A 377 -8.22 21.80 -6.75
N GLU A 378 -7.80 22.76 -5.92
CA GLU A 378 -8.41 24.11 -5.84
C GLU A 378 -8.37 24.82 -7.19
N ASN A 379 -7.23 24.76 -7.92
CA ASN A 379 -7.12 25.35 -9.25
C ASN A 379 -8.04 24.68 -10.28
N ALA A 380 -8.25 23.38 -10.19
CA ALA A 380 -9.18 22.66 -11.05
C ALA A 380 -10.64 23.06 -10.76
N LEU A 381 -10.99 23.23 -9.47
CA LEU A 381 -12.32 23.59 -9.03
C LEU A 381 -12.65 25.08 -9.23
N ALA A 382 -11.64 25.95 -9.18
CA ALA A 382 -11.81 27.41 -9.38
C ALA A 382 -12.33 27.77 -10.79
N LYS A 383 -12.25 26.88 -11.77
CA LYS A 383 -12.76 27.05 -13.13
C LYS A 383 -14.29 26.97 -13.24
N GLY A 384 -15.00 26.78 -12.12
CA GLY A 384 -16.46 26.71 -12.08
C GLY A 384 -17.04 25.43 -12.69
N SER A 385 -16.25 24.41 -12.89
CA SER A 385 -16.72 23.11 -13.37
C SER A 385 -17.55 22.42 -12.28
N LYS A 386 -18.70 21.87 -12.69
CA LYS A 386 -19.53 21.03 -11.82
C LYS A 386 -19.05 19.57 -11.75
N LYS A 387 -18.02 19.25 -12.53
CA LYS A 387 -17.44 17.91 -12.63
C LYS A 387 -15.93 18.01 -12.64
N LEU A 388 -15.25 17.18 -11.81
CA LEU A 388 -13.79 17.04 -11.77
C LEU A 388 -13.36 15.97 -12.78
N ASP A 389 -12.38 16.32 -13.62
CA ASP A 389 -11.84 15.46 -14.67
C ASP A 389 -11.10 14.22 -14.11
N GLY A 390 -11.31 13.06 -14.76
CA GLY A 390 -10.69 11.80 -14.38
C GLY A 390 -9.16 11.80 -14.42
N GLU A 391 -8.54 12.52 -15.37
CA GLU A 391 -7.08 12.68 -15.42
C GLU A 391 -6.54 13.45 -14.20
N ILE A 392 -7.28 14.46 -13.72
CA ILE A 392 -6.89 15.19 -12.52
C ILE A 392 -7.02 14.32 -11.28
N ILE A 393 -8.11 13.54 -11.19
CA ILE A 393 -8.33 12.58 -10.10
C ILE A 393 -7.20 11.54 -10.08
N PHE A 394 -6.84 11.00 -11.23
CA PHE A 394 -5.74 10.05 -11.38
C PHE A 394 -4.39 10.66 -11.00
N LYS A 395 -4.11 11.89 -11.42
CA LYS A 395 -2.88 12.59 -11.07
C LYS A 395 -2.78 12.86 -9.56
N LEU A 396 -3.89 13.24 -8.91
CA LEU A 396 -3.96 13.35 -7.45
C LEU A 396 -3.66 12.02 -6.77
N TYR A 397 -4.20 10.92 -7.28
CA TYR A 397 -3.99 9.57 -6.76
C TYR A 397 -2.54 9.09 -6.96
N ASP A 398 -2.05 9.09 -8.20
CA ASP A 398 -0.78 8.48 -8.59
C ASP A 398 0.43 9.32 -8.15
N THR A 399 0.37 10.64 -8.34
CA THR A 399 1.52 11.56 -8.12
C THR A 399 1.52 12.15 -6.72
N TYR A 400 0.36 12.59 -6.22
CA TYR A 400 0.26 13.31 -4.95
C TYR A 400 -0.22 12.44 -3.79
N GLY A 401 -0.54 11.19 -4.06
CA GLY A 401 -0.94 10.22 -3.06
C GLY A 401 -2.29 10.54 -2.38
N PHE A 402 -3.21 11.20 -3.11
CA PHE A 402 -4.59 11.37 -2.70
C PHE A 402 -5.37 10.10 -3.04
N PRO A 403 -5.77 9.29 -2.07
CA PRO A 403 -6.71 8.20 -2.34
C PRO A 403 -7.96 8.74 -3.03
N TYR A 404 -8.55 7.93 -3.92
CA TYR A 404 -9.77 8.33 -4.65
C TYR A 404 -10.85 8.87 -3.72
N ASP A 405 -11.11 8.17 -2.60
CA ASP A 405 -12.12 8.57 -1.62
C ASP A 405 -11.84 9.92 -0.97
N LEU A 406 -10.56 10.27 -0.80
CA LEU A 406 -10.19 11.59 -0.27
C LEU A 406 -10.58 12.72 -1.22
N THR A 407 -10.35 12.52 -2.51
CA THR A 407 -10.78 13.45 -3.56
C THR A 407 -12.30 13.48 -3.64
N ALA A 408 -12.97 12.32 -3.52
CA ALA A 408 -14.42 12.21 -3.52
C ALA A 408 -15.06 12.96 -2.34
N ASP A 409 -14.51 12.84 -1.13
CA ASP A 409 -14.96 13.56 0.05
C ASP A 409 -14.90 15.08 -0.15
N ILE A 410 -13.79 15.57 -0.70
CA ILE A 410 -13.62 17.01 -0.95
C ILE A 410 -14.62 17.51 -1.99
N CYS A 411 -14.85 16.74 -3.05
CA CYS A 411 -15.80 17.10 -4.10
C CYS A 411 -17.25 17.06 -3.59
N ARG A 412 -17.59 16.07 -2.76
CA ARG A 412 -18.92 15.96 -2.13
C ARG A 412 -19.23 17.14 -1.22
N GLU A 413 -18.27 17.58 -0.40
CA GLU A 413 -18.40 18.77 0.44
C GLU A 413 -18.75 20.04 -0.37
N ARG A 414 -18.44 20.06 -1.67
CA ARG A 414 -18.63 21.20 -2.59
C ARG A 414 -19.69 20.96 -3.66
N ASN A 415 -20.42 19.84 -3.60
CA ASN A 415 -21.41 19.43 -4.60
C ASN A 415 -20.83 19.35 -6.04
N ILE A 416 -19.64 18.76 -6.18
CA ILE A 416 -18.95 18.56 -7.44
C ILE A 416 -18.97 17.07 -7.79
N GLU A 417 -19.37 16.74 -9.00
CA GLU A 417 -19.35 15.36 -9.53
C GLU A 417 -17.92 14.93 -9.90
N LEU A 418 -17.67 13.64 -9.83
CA LEU A 418 -16.41 13.02 -10.25
C LEU A 418 -16.55 12.35 -11.63
N ASP A 419 -15.51 12.44 -12.45
CA ASP A 419 -15.39 11.65 -13.68
C ASP A 419 -14.80 10.26 -13.38
N GLU A 420 -15.61 9.40 -12.76
CA GLU A 420 -15.20 8.04 -12.39
C GLU A 420 -14.75 7.21 -13.60
N ALA A 421 -15.47 7.32 -14.72
CA ALA A 421 -15.13 6.60 -15.94
C ALA A 421 -13.77 7.04 -16.52
N GLY A 422 -13.44 8.33 -16.40
CA GLY A 422 -12.13 8.87 -16.76
C GLY A 422 -11.02 8.34 -15.85
N PHE A 423 -11.26 8.35 -14.55
CA PHE A 423 -10.32 7.80 -13.58
C PHE A 423 -10.06 6.31 -13.80
N GLU A 424 -11.10 5.49 -14.02
CA GLU A 424 -10.95 4.06 -14.27
C GLU A 424 -10.18 3.74 -15.55
N ARG A 425 -10.35 4.55 -16.62
CA ARG A 425 -9.54 4.41 -17.85
C ARG A 425 -8.05 4.62 -17.57
N GLU A 426 -7.69 5.65 -16.80
CA GLU A 426 -6.28 5.91 -16.43
C GLU A 426 -5.72 4.80 -15.51
N MET A 427 -6.51 4.32 -14.57
CA MET A 427 -6.15 3.19 -13.70
C MET A 427 -5.91 1.91 -14.50
N GLU A 428 -6.77 1.61 -15.48
CA GLU A 428 -6.59 0.42 -16.32
C GLU A 428 -5.37 0.56 -17.24
N ALA A 429 -5.10 1.75 -17.76
CA ALA A 429 -3.88 2.03 -18.51
C ALA A 429 -2.62 1.83 -17.63
N GLN A 430 -2.65 2.22 -16.35
CA GLN A 430 -1.57 1.95 -15.41
C GLN A 430 -1.41 0.45 -15.14
N ARG A 431 -2.52 -0.28 -14.88
CA ARG A 431 -2.52 -1.73 -14.67
C ARG A 431 -2.02 -2.48 -15.91
N ALA A 432 -2.39 -2.03 -17.11
CA ALA A 432 -1.91 -2.61 -18.36
C ALA A 432 -0.39 -2.43 -18.54
N ARG A 433 0.15 -1.25 -18.20
CA ARG A 433 1.60 -1.00 -18.17
C ARG A 433 2.32 -1.88 -17.15
N ALA A 434 1.75 -2.04 -15.96
CA ALA A 434 2.30 -2.91 -14.92
C ALA A 434 2.27 -4.39 -15.35
N ARG A 435 1.16 -4.86 -15.96
CA ARG A 435 1.03 -6.22 -16.51
C ARG A 435 2.01 -6.47 -17.66
N ALA A 436 2.22 -5.52 -18.56
CA ALA A 436 3.20 -5.63 -19.66
C ALA A 436 4.65 -5.73 -19.14
N ALA A 437 4.94 -5.15 -17.98
CA ALA A 437 6.22 -5.28 -17.29
C ALA A 437 6.39 -6.62 -16.54
N GLN A 438 5.30 -7.36 -16.29
CA GLN A 438 5.28 -8.66 -15.60
C GLN A 438 5.04 -9.85 -16.55
N SER A 439 5.36 -9.74 -17.83
CA SER A 439 5.12 -10.81 -18.78
C SER A 439 5.77 -12.14 -18.36
N PHE A 440 4.96 -13.19 -18.43
CA PHE A 440 5.22 -14.63 -18.28
C PHE A 440 5.24 -15.19 -16.85
N LYS A 441 4.05 -15.48 -16.30
CA LYS A 441 3.77 -16.74 -15.58
C LYS A 441 2.28 -17.09 -15.75
N ALA A 442 1.94 -17.73 -16.85
CA ALA A 442 0.68 -18.46 -16.93
C ALA A 442 0.87 -19.76 -16.13
N ASN A 443 0.29 -19.85 -14.93
CA ASN A 443 0.09 -21.14 -14.26
C ASN A 443 -0.88 -21.95 -15.12
N ALA A 444 -0.32 -22.79 -15.98
CA ALA A 444 -1.12 -23.81 -16.66
C ALA A 444 -1.52 -24.85 -15.60
N GLN A 445 -2.77 -24.80 -15.14
CA GLN A 445 -3.37 -25.89 -14.41
C GLN A 445 -3.51 -27.05 -15.39
N LEU A 446 -2.52 -27.96 -15.39
CA LEU A 446 -2.57 -29.16 -16.22
C LEU A 446 -3.55 -30.15 -15.58
N PRO A 447 -4.48 -30.75 -16.34
CA PRO A 447 -5.39 -31.75 -15.83
C PRO A 447 -4.62 -33.06 -15.57
N TYR A 448 -4.41 -33.41 -14.31
CA TYR A 448 -3.73 -34.63 -13.91
C TYR A 448 -4.54 -35.40 -12.88
N GLU A 449 -4.83 -36.69 -13.14
CA GLU A 449 -5.58 -37.59 -12.25
C GLU A 449 -4.78 -38.85 -11.88
N GLY A 450 -3.45 -38.84 -12.03
CA GLY A 450 -2.57 -39.93 -11.70
C GLY A 450 -2.13 -39.98 -10.23
N GLN A 451 -1.16 -40.85 -9.93
CA GLN A 451 -0.54 -40.95 -8.60
C GLN A 451 0.32 -39.70 -8.31
N ASP A 452 0.52 -39.43 -7.01
CA ASP A 452 1.38 -38.36 -6.53
C ASP A 452 2.84 -38.58 -6.91
N THR A 453 3.61 -37.51 -7.03
CA THR A 453 5.06 -37.53 -7.20
C THR A 453 5.75 -37.56 -5.83
N GLU A 454 6.75 -38.42 -5.65
CA GLU A 454 7.59 -38.40 -4.45
C GLU A 454 8.86 -37.56 -4.69
N PHE A 455 9.04 -36.50 -3.90
CA PHE A 455 10.20 -35.63 -3.99
C PHE A 455 11.38 -36.20 -3.20
N LYS A 456 12.46 -36.54 -3.88
CA LYS A 456 13.73 -37.09 -3.33
C LYS A 456 14.85 -36.04 -3.24
N GLY A 457 14.64 -34.85 -3.75
CA GLY A 457 15.68 -33.86 -4.01
C GLY A 457 16.33 -33.20 -2.79
N TYR A 458 15.91 -33.56 -1.55
CA TYR A 458 16.64 -33.16 -0.35
C TYR A 458 17.95 -33.96 -0.16
N SER A 459 17.96 -35.22 -0.58
CA SER A 459 19.09 -36.14 -0.42
C SER A 459 19.69 -36.59 -1.74
N GLU A 460 18.93 -36.61 -2.80
CA GLU A 460 19.31 -37.14 -4.10
C GLU A 460 19.32 -36.07 -5.20
N ARG A 461 20.36 -36.07 -6.02
CA ARG A 461 20.48 -35.17 -7.18
C ARG A 461 20.09 -35.84 -8.49
N GLN A 462 19.95 -37.17 -8.41
CA GLN A 462 19.56 -38.03 -9.52
C GLN A 462 18.64 -39.12 -9.01
N THR A 463 17.59 -39.44 -9.75
CA THR A 463 16.67 -40.52 -9.44
C THR A 463 16.43 -41.39 -10.68
N GLU A 464 16.27 -42.70 -10.46
CA GLU A 464 15.67 -43.58 -11.47
C GLU A 464 14.16 -43.53 -11.28
N SER A 465 13.45 -43.25 -12.35
CA SER A 465 12.05 -42.85 -12.30
C SER A 465 11.29 -43.39 -13.50
N LYS A 466 9.94 -43.28 -13.42
CA LYS A 466 9.03 -43.66 -14.50
C LYS A 466 8.18 -42.47 -14.94
N VAL A 467 8.01 -42.29 -16.24
CA VAL A 467 7.14 -41.26 -16.78
C VAL A 467 5.69 -41.62 -16.55
N LEU A 468 4.97 -40.78 -15.79
CA LEU A 468 3.56 -40.96 -15.45
C LEU A 468 2.65 -40.25 -16.44
N ALA A 469 3.00 -39.04 -16.87
CA ALA A 469 2.25 -38.27 -17.84
C ALA A 469 3.16 -37.32 -18.61
N LEU A 470 2.73 -36.98 -19.83
CA LEU A 470 3.35 -36.02 -20.72
C LEU A 470 2.30 -35.00 -21.17
N TYR A 471 2.70 -33.76 -21.32
CA TYR A 471 1.84 -32.66 -21.78
C TYR A 471 2.52 -31.87 -22.89
N LYS A 472 1.75 -31.51 -23.92
CA LYS A 472 2.14 -30.58 -24.97
C LYS A 472 1.00 -29.58 -25.17
N ASP A 473 1.33 -28.28 -25.21
CA ASP A 473 0.35 -27.20 -25.37
C ASP A 473 -0.83 -27.24 -24.37
N GLY A 474 -0.57 -27.76 -23.15
CA GLY A 474 -1.56 -27.90 -22.09
C GLY A 474 -2.42 -29.17 -22.14
N GLU A 475 -2.30 -29.97 -23.21
CA GLU A 475 -3.04 -31.23 -23.37
C GLU A 475 -2.16 -32.45 -23.06
N GLN A 476 -2.74 -33.48 -22.47
CA GLN A 476 -2.04 -34.72 -22.19
C GLN A 476 -1.79 -35.50 -23.48
N VAL A 477 -0.53 -35.93 -23.67
CA VAL A 477 -0.07 -36.70 -24.83
C VAL A 477 0.62 -38.00 -24.40
N ASN A 478 0.76 -38.94 -25.33
CA ASN A 478 1.44 -40.21 -25.06
C ASN A 478 2.95 -40.17 -25.32
N GLU A 479 3.42 -39.18 -26.10
CA GLU A 479 4.84 -39.01 -26.44
C GLU A 479 5.18 -37.54 -26.72
N LEU A 480 6.45 -37.20 -26.44
CA LEU A 480 7.09 -35.95 -26.87
C LEU A 480 8.22 -36.29 -27.83
N ASN A 481 8.21 -35.66 -29.00
CA ASN A 481 9.22 -35.85 -30.04
C ASN A 481 10.28 -34.73 -30.00
N GLU A 482 11.41 -34.94 -30.62
CA GLU A 482 12.48 -33.95 -30.70
C GLU A 482 11.96 -32.58 -31.19
N GLY A 483 12.29 -31.54 -30.44
CA GLY A 483 11.82 -30.17 -30.65
C GLY A 483 10.51 -29.81 -29.93
N ASP A 484 9.78 -30.77 -29.40
CA ASP A 484 8.55 -30.51 -28.67
C ASP A 484 8.83 -29.86 -27.30
N SER A 485 8.11 -28.76 -27.03
CA SER A 485 8.04 -28.16 -25.69
C SER A 485 6.87 -28.76 -24.93
N GLY A 486 7.05 -29.06 -23.64
CA GLY A 486 6.01 -29.68 -22.86
C GLY A 486 6.35 -29.83 -21.38
N ALA A 487 5.55 -30.62 -20.68
CA ALA A 487 5.77 -30.97 -19.28
C ALA A 487 5.80 -32.49 -19.09
N VAL A 488 6.67 -32.94 -18.22
CA VAL A 488 6.85 -34.35 -17.84
C VAL A 488 6.49 -34.51 -16.37
N VAL A 489 5.69 -35.51 -16.04
CA VAL A 489 5.41 -35.93 -14.67
C VAL A 489 6.05 -37.29 -14.43
N ILE A 490 6.85 -37.42 -13.38
CA ILE A 490 7.55 -38.66 -13.01
C ILE A 490 7.19 -39.06 -11.58
N ASP A 491 7.31 -40.37 -11.27
CA ASP A 491 6.97 -40.93 -9.95
C ASP A 491 7.94 -40.49 -8.84
N PHE A 492 9.24 -40.54 -9.08
CA PHE A 492 10.29 -40.04 -8.18
C PHE A 492 11.02 -38.87 -8.82
N THR A 493 11.06 -37.71 -8.16
CA THR A 493 11.74 -36.55 -8.73
C THR A 493 12.82 -35.98 -7.80
N PRO A 494 14.02 -35.69 -8.35
CA PRO A 494 15.04 -34.95 -7.63
C PRO A 494 14.84 -33.43 -7.76
N PHE A 495 13.92 -32.98 -8.66
CA PHE A 495 13.70 -31.58 -8.99
C PHE A 495 12.81 -30.91 -7.95
N TYR A 496 13.31 -29.87 -7.32
CA TYR A 496 12.52 -28.98 -6.46
C TYR A 496 11.54 -28.16 -7.31
N ALA A 497 10.26 -28.19 -6.99
CA ALA A 497 9.27 -27.33 -7.64
C ALA A 497 9.23 -25.96 -6.98
N GLU A 498 9.08 -24.91 -7.78
CA GLU A 498 9.00 -23.52 -7.28
C GLU A 498 8.03 -23.40 -6.10
N SER A 499 8.57 -22.97 -4.96
CA SER A 499 7.82 -22.80 -3.71
C SER A 499 8.60 -21.93 -2.74
N GLY A 500 7.92 -21.18 -1.84
CA GLY A 500 8.56 -20.41 -0.78
C GLY A 500 9.56 -19.37 -1.27
N GLY A 501 9.37 -18.86 -2.50
CA GLY A 501 10.27 -17.88 -3.13
C GLY A 501 11.52 -18.47 -3.80
N GLN A 502 11.81 -19.78 -3.66
CA GLN A 502 12.87 -20.44 -4.43
C GLN A 502 12.34 -20.92 -5.79
N VAL A 503 13.04 -20.58 -6.87
CA VAL A 503 12.72 -21.04 -8.24
C VAL A 503 12.81 -22.55 -8.37
N GLY A 504 12.08 -23.12 -9.34
CA GLY A 504 12.13 -24.52 -9.68
C GLY A 504 13.51 -24.94 -10.21
N ASP A 505 13.85 -26.18 -9.98
CA ASP A 505 15.11 -26.74 -10.49
C ASP A 505 15.06 -26.98 -11.98
N VAL A 506 16.23 -26.95 -12.57
CA VAL A 506 16.51 -27.28 -13.98
C VAL A 506 17.45 -28.47 -14.09
N GLY A 507 17.51 -29.06 -15.26
CA GLY A 507 18.42 -30.19 -15.52
C GLY A 507 17.94 -31.06 -16.67
N TYR A 508 18.06 -32.36 -16.55
CA TYR A 508 17.77 -33.27 -17.65
C TYR A 508 17.02 -34.53 -17.21
N ILE A 509 16.17 -35.05 -18.07
CA ILE A 509 15.56 -36.38 -17.96
C ILE A 509 16.02 -37.18 -19.18
N PHE A 510 16.62 -38.36 -18.91
CA PHE A 510 17.18 -39.26 -19.92
C PHE A 510 16.35 -40.54 -20.00
N ALA A 511 15.97 -40.92 -21.20
CA ALA A 511 15.42 -42.25 -21.53
C ALA A 511 16.41 -42.96 -22.50
N GLY A 512 17.42 -43.61 -21.98
CA GLY A 512 18.56 -44.12 -22.76
C GLY A 512 19.36 -42.95 -23.39
N GLU A 513 19.39 -42.87 -24.74
CA GLU A 513 20.03 -41.75 -25.43
C GLU A 513 19.09 -40.54 -25.68
N ASN A 514 17.80 -40.72 -25.41
CA ASN A 514 16.83 -39.64 -25.56
C ASN A 514 16.94 -38.68 -24.37
N ARG A 515 16.80 -37.36 -24.65
CA ARG A 515 17.03 -36.33 -23.65
C ARG A 515 15.95 -35.24 -23.69
N PHE A 516 15.35 -35.05 -22.52
CA PHE A 516 14.47 -33.90 -22.23
C PHE A 516 15.22 -32.90 -21.35
N GLU A 517 15.34 -31.67 -21.81
CA GLU A 517 15.90 -30.55 -21.02
C GLU A 517 14.82 -29.93 -20.15
N VAL A 518 14.98 -30.03 -18.83
CA VAL A 518 14.10 -29.39 -17.86
C VAL A 518 14.55 -27.95 -17.64
N ARG A 519 13.68 -26.99 -17.95
CA ARG A 519 13.95 -25.55 -17.84
C ARG A 519 13.25 -24.91 -16.63
N ASP A 520 12.25 -25.59 -16.08
CA ASP A 520 11.55 -25.16 -14.88
C ASP A 520 10.82 -26.35 -14.25
N THR A 521 10.60 -26.29 -12.95
CA THR A 521 9.82 -27.29 -12.21
C THR A 521 8.77 -26.59 -11.38
N GLN A 522 7.50 -26.93 -11.60
CA GLN A 522 6.33 -26.32 -10.96
C GLN A 522 5.45 -27.38 -10.31
N LYS A 523 4.70 -27.00 -9.28
CA LYS A 523 3.63 -27.84 -8.74
C LYS A 523 2.40 -27.76 -9.67
N ILE A 524 1.96 -28.91 -10.17
CA ILE A 524 0.70 -29.06 -10.90
C ILE A 524 -0.45 -29.21 -9.91
N LYS A 525 -0.24 -30.01 -8.86
CA LYS A 525 -1.10 -30.17 -7.66
C LYS A 525 -0.22 -30.14 -6.42
N ALA A 526 -0.82 -30.16 -5.24
CA ALA A 526 -0.08 -30.10 -3.97
C ALA A 526 1.08 -31.12 -3.90
N SER A 527 0.84 -32.34 -4.38
CA SER A 527 1.79 -33.46 -4.35
C SER A 527 2.22 -33.92 -5.75
N VAL A 528 2.01 -33.15 -6.80
CA VAL A 528 2.38 -33.52 -8.18
C VAL A 528 3.29 -32.45 -8.78
N PHE A 529 4.47 -32.86 -9.21
CA PHE A 529 5.50 -31.99 -9.77
C PHE A 529 5.60 -32.18 -11.28
N GLY A 530 5.51 -31.09 -12.04
CA GLY A 530 5.70 -31.06 -13.47
C GLY A 530 7.08 -30.45 -13.82
N GLN A 531 7.86 -31.19 -14.60
CA GLN A 531 9.11 -30.73 -15.17
C GLN A 531 8.83 -30.14 -16.56
N PHE A 532 8.89 -28.83 -16.69
CA PHE A 532 8.63 -28.09 -17.92
C PHE A 532 9.92 -27.90 -18.73
N GLY A 533 9.86 -28.15 -20.03
CA GLY A 533 11.06 -28.04 -20.82
C GLY A 533 10.87 -28.43 -22.30
N VAL A 534 11.95 -28.94 -22.92
CA VAL A 534 11.99 -29.28 -24.35
C VAL A 534 12.62 -30.65 -24.54
N GLN A 535 12.03 -31.49 -25.36
CA GLN A 535 12.65 -32.73 -25.85
C GLN A 535 13.76 -32.38 -26.82
N THR A 536 15.02 -32.51 -26.42
CA THR A 536 16.16 -32.03 -27.20
C THR A 536 16.77 -33.12 -28.07
N SER A 537 16.48 -34.39 -27.81
CA SER A 537 16.94 -35.50 -28.60
C SER A 537 16.00 -36.69 -28.48
N GLY A 538 15.61 -37.28 -29.59
CA GLY A 538 14.80 -38.49 -29.66
C GLY A 538 13.35 -38.30 -29.22
N CYS A 539 12.74 -39.33 -28.63
CA CYS A 539 11.35 -39.36 -28.22
C CYS A 539 11.19 -39.85 -26.79
N LEU A 540 10.33 -39.24 -26.00
CA LEU A 540 9.99 -39.65 -24.64
C LEU A 540 8.51 -40.11 -24.61
N LYS A 541 8.23 -41.26 -23.99
CA LYS A 541 6.87 -41.83 -23.92
C LYS A 541 6.41 -42.06 -22.52
N VAL A 542 5.07 -42.01 -22.33
CA VAL A 542 4.45 -42.40 -21.08
C VAL A 542 4.81 -43.84 -20.75
N GLY A 543 5.27 -44.08 -19.52
CA GLY A 543 5.70 -45.39 -19.05
C GLY A 543 7.19 -45.70 -19.23
N ASP A 544 7.93 -44.84 -19.91
CA ASP A 544 9.39 -44.99 -20.04
C ASP A 544 10.09 -44.96 -18.66
N SER A 545 11.09 -45.82 -18.52
CA SER A 545 12.05 -45.73 -17.40
C SER A 545 13.07 -44.67 -17.73
N VAL A 546 13.29 -43.75 -16.83
CA VAL A 546 14.11 -42.55 -17.04
C VAL A 546 15.07 -42.31 -15.88
N THR A 547 16.18 -41.68 -16.19
CA THR A 547 17.10 -41.11 -15.20
C THR A 547 16.86 -39.60 -15.17
N ALA A 548 16.36 -39.06 -14.06
CA ALA A 548 16.14 -37.64 -13.82
C ALA A 548 17.32 -37.05 -13.04
N LYS A 549 17.97 -36.03 -13.58
CA LYS A 549 19.19 -35.41 -13.01
C LYS A 549 19.09 -33.90 -12.96
N VAL A 550 19.25 -33.34 -11.77
CA VAL A 550 19.27 -31.88 -11.52
C VAL A 550 20.61 -31.30 -11.99
N ASP A 551 20.59 -30.05 -12.47
CA ASP A 551 21.82 -29.28 -12.69
C ASP A 551 22.45 -28.91 -11.33
N ASP A 552 23.61 -29.51 -11.05
CA ASP A 552 24.28 -29.38 -9.76
C ASP A 552 24.78 -27.95 -9.48
N GLU A 553 25.27 -27.25 -10.51
CA GLU A 553 25.80 -25.89 -10.35
C GLU A 553 24.69 -24.91 -10.00
N ILE A 554 23.58 -24.97 -10.74
CA ILE A 554 22.42 -24.11 -10.54
C ILE A 554 21.77 -24.41 -9.18
N ARG A 555 21.55 -25.70 -8.86
CA ARG A 555 21.00 -26.11 -7.56
C ARG A 555 21.88 -25.64 -6.39
N ASN A 556 23.19 -25.81 -6.49
CA ASN A 556 24.08 -25.38 -5.41
C ASN A 556 24.07 -23.85 -5.25
N ALA A 557 23.97 -23.10 -6.34
CA ALA A 557 23.83 -21.64 -6.27
C ALA A 557 22.50 -21.24 -5.61
N ASN A 558 21.38 -21.88 -5.99
CA ASN A 558 20.07 -21.67 -5.34
C ASN A 558 20.15 -21.96 -3.83
N MET A 559 20.78 -23.07 -3.44
CA MET A 559 20.93 -23.46 -2.03
C MET A 559 21.75 -22.44 -1.24
N ARG A 560 22.85 -21.91 -1.81
CA ARG A 560 23.66 -20.85 -1.18
C ARG A 560 22.83 -19.60 -0.95
N ASN A 561 22.15 -19.11 -1.99
CA ASN A 561 21.34 -17.93 -1.93
C ASN A 561 20.15 -18.09 -0.97
N HIS A 562 19.48 -19.26 -0.96
CA HIS A 562 18.37 -19.51 -0.05
C HIS A 562 18.83 -19.55 1.41
N SER A 563 19.91 -20.27 1.70
CA SER A 563 20.47 -20.33 3.05
C SER A 563 20.93 -18.96 3.55
N ALA A 564 21.56 -18.16 2.67
CA ALA A 564 21.95 -16.79 2.97
C ALA A 564 20.75 -15.89 3.25
N THR A 565 19.60 -16.13 2.60
CA THR A 565 18.36 -15.37 2.84
C THR A 565 17.89 -15.49 4.28
N HIS A 566 17.95 -16.69 4.87
CA HIS A 566 17.60 -16.91 6.27
C HIS A 566 18.57 -16.21 7.22
N LEU A 567 19.87 -16.31 6.97
CA LEU A 567 20.87 -15.58 7.76
C LEU A 567 20.69 -14.07 7.66
N MET A 568 20.41 -13.56 6.46
CA MET A 568 20.13 -12.15 6.21
C MET A 568 18.85 -11.69 6.93
N HIS A 569 17.75 -12.46 6.87
CA HIS A 569 16.52 -12.16 7.57
C HIS A 569 16.75 -12.00 9.07
N LYS A 570 17.44 -12.96 9.69
CA LYS A 570 17.79 -12.87 11.10
C LYS A 570 18.66 -11.64 11.41
N ALA A 571 19.69 -11.39 10.61
CA ALA A 571 20.58 -10.23 10.79
C ALA A 571 19.81 -8.91 10.65
N LEU A 572 18.90 -8.78 9.68
CA LEU A 572 18.05 -7.62 9.50
C LEU A 572 17.15 -7.37 10.71
N ARG A 573 16.54 -8.41 11.27
CA ARG A 573 15.74 -8.27 12.50
C ARG A 573 16.58 -7.84 13.70
N ASP A 574 17.78 -8.34 13.81
CA ASP A 574 18.69 -7.98 14.92
C ASP A 574 19.23 -6.56 14.82
N VAL A 575 19.41 -6.03 13.59
CA VAL A 575 19.94 -4.68 13.35
C VAL A 575 18.82 -3.63 13.31
N LEU A 576 17.74 -3.93 12.60
CA LEU A 576 16.66 -2.96 12.33
C LEU A 576 15.50 -3.05 13.33
N GLY A 577 15.35 -4.22 13.99
CA GLY A 577 14.32 -4.46 14.99
C GLY A 577 13.32 -5.55 14.63
N GLY A 578 12.56 -6.01 15.64
CA GLY A 578 11.63 -7.13 15.55
C GLY A 578 10.44 -6.95 14.60
N HIS A 579 10.18 -5.71 14.14
CA HIS A 579 9.12 -5.38 13.16
C HIS A 579 9.46 -5.83 11.73
N VAL A 580 10.71 -6.20 11.47
CA VAL A 580 11.13 -6.69 10.15
C VAL A 580 10.51 -8.05 9.88
N GLU A 581 9.62 -8.10 8.90
CA GLU A 581 8.92 -9.29 8.42
C GLU A 581 9.12 -9.42 6.91
N GLN A 582 9.14 -10.67 6.44
CA GLN A 582 9.16 -10.95 5.01
C GLN A 582 7.85 -10.50 4.36
N LYS A 583 7.95 -9.72 3.28
CA LYS A 583 6.83 -9.32 2.40
C LYS A 583 6.93 -9.95 1.02
N GLY A 584 8.08 -10.47 0.66
CA GLY A 584 8.34 -11.21 -0.56
C GLY A 584 9.74 -11.80 -0.54
N SER A 585 9.93 -12.87 -1.30
CA SER A 585 11.23 -13.49 -1.51
C SER A 585 11.32 -14.04 -2.92
N LEU A 586 12.50 -13.94 -3.53
CA LEU A 586 12.86 -14.62 -4.76
C LEU A 586 14.31 -15.07 -4.66
N VAL A 587 14.51 -16.38 -4.79
CA VAL A 587 15.83 -17.00 -4.72
C VAL A 587 16.11 -17.67 -6.05
N THR A 588 17.15 -17.22 -6.74
CA THR A 588 17.66 -17.77 -8.01
C THR A 588 19.12 -18.17 -7.87
N ALA A 589 19.68 -18.76 -8.91
CA ALA A 589 21.11 -19.07 -8.95
C ALA A 589 21.99 -17.81 -8.95
N GLU A 590 21.50 -16.72 -9.51
CA GLU A 590 22.22 -15.46 -9.65
C GLU A 590 22.24 -14.65 -8.35
N SER A 591 21.09 -14.58 -7.67
CA SER A 591 20.90 -13.69 -6.51
C SER A 591 19.74 -14.12 -5.63
N THR A 592 19.66 -13.52 -4.46
CA THR A 592 18.47 -13.49 -3.63
C THR A 592 17.90 -12.09 -3.55
N ARG A 593 16.57 -11.98 -3.67
CA ARG A 593 15.81 -10.76 -3.49
C ARG A 593 14.87 -10.96 -2.30
N PHE A 594 14.95 -10.06 -1.35
CA PHE A 594 14.19 -10.17 -0.11
C PHE A 594 13.49 -8.84 0.21
N ASP A 595 12.17 -8.87 0.23
CA ASP A 595 11.33 -7.70 0.50
C ASP A 595 10.89 -7.76 1.96
N ILE A 596 11.14 -6.68 2.70
CA ILE A 596 10.90 -6.60 4.14
C ILE A 596 10.00 -5.42 4.50
N SER A 597 9.25 -5.58 5.60
CA SER A 597 8.58 -4.45 6.25
C SER A 597 9.62 -3.59 6.97
N HIS A 598 9.86 -2.37 6.47
CA HIS A 598 10.68 -1.37 7.14
C HIS A 598 10.32 0.03 6.64
N PRO A 599 10.07 1.00 7.55
CA PRO A 599 9.50 2.30 7.15
C PRO A 599 10.51 3.26 6.54
N GLN A 600 11.82 3.05 6.76
CA GLN A 600 12.90 3.95 6.37
C GLN A 600 13.87 3.28 5.39
N ALA A 601 14.73 4.07 4.74
CA ALA A 601 15.86 3.54 4.00
C ALA A 601 16.86 2.90 4.99
N VAL A 602 17.36 1.71 4.65
CA VAL A 602 18.43 1.07 5.44
C VAL A 602 19.71 1.81 5.16
N THR A 603 20.37 2.28 6.20
CA THR A 603 21.61 3.08 6.06
C THR A 603 22.78 2.21 5.62
N ALA A 604 23.83 2.86 5.09
CA ALA A 604 25.06 2.15 4.69
C ALA A 604 25.72 1.42 5.86
N GLU A 605 25.66 2.01 7.05
CA GLU A 605 26.18 1.43 8.30
C GLU A 605 25.38 0.20 8.73
N GLU A 606 24.06 0.26 8.63
CA GLU A 606 23.18 -0.89 8.93
C GLU A 606 23.39 -2.01 7.92
N ILE A 607 23.52 -1.70 6.62
CA ILE A 607 23.84 -2.69 5.58
C ILE A 607 25.17 -3.36 5.89
N ALA A 608 26.20 -2.59 6.20
CA ALA A 608 27.52 -3.12 6.54
C ALA A 608 27.48 -4.04 7.78
N GLU A 609 26.70 -3.68 8.79
CA GLU A 609 26.51 -4.51 9.98
C GLU A 609 25.73 -5.81 9.70
N VAL A 610 24.70 -5.75 8.85
CA VAL A 610 23.99 -6.96 8.38
C VAL A 610 24.95 -7.88 7.61
N GLU A 611 25.73 -7.35 6.67
CA GLU A 611 26.74 -8.12 5.93
C GLU A 611 27.78 -8.77 6.86
N ARG A 612 28.27 -8.02 7.83
CA ARG A 612 29.24 -8.51 8.81
C ARG A 612 28.67 -9.71 9.57
N ARG A 613 27.45 -9.60 10.11
CA ARG A 613 26.80 -10.67 10.88
C ARG A 613 26.52 -11.91 10.05
N VAL A 614 26.06 -11.75 8.81
CA VAL A 614 25.82 -12.87 7.90
C VAL A 614 27.13 -13.57 7.58
N ASN A 615 28.19 -12.82 7.24
CA ASN A 615 29.49 -13.43 6.92
C ASN A 615 30.15 -14.08 8.15
N GLU A 616 29.94 -13.56 9.36
CA GLU A 616 30.38 -14.24 10.60
C GLU A 616 29.67 -15.59 10.80
N ALA A 617 28.34 -15.65 10.58
CA ALA A 617 27.59 -16.89 10.63
C ALA A 617 28.05 -17.90 9.56
N ILE A 618 28.41 -17.42 8.37
CA ILE A 618 29.01 -18.24 7.30
C ILE A 618 30.35 -18.78 7.73
N LEU A 619 31.24 -17.93 8.25
CA LEU A 619 32.58 -18.29 8.68
C LEU A 619 32.59 -19.26 9.88
N ALA A 620 31.54 -19.21 10.73
CA ALA A 620 31.37 -20.16 11.83
C ALA A 620 31.21 -21.62 11.34
N ASN A 621 30.80 -21.79 10.07
CA ASN A 621 30.72 -23.08 9.38
C ASN A 621 29.95 -24.13 10.19
N VAL A 622 28.80 -23.75 10.75
CA VAL A 622 27.95 -24.65 11.53
C VAL A 622 27.12 -25.55 10.61
N ALA A 623 26.71 -26.73 11.12
CA ALA A 623 25.80 -27.60 10.39
C ALA A 623 24.42 -26.96 10.22
N VAL A 624 23.83 -27.17 9.04
CA VAL A 624 22.44 -26.81 8.72
C VAL A 624 21.60 -28.07 8.85
N ASN A 625 20.75 -28.09 9.87
CA ASN A 625 19.91 -29.23 10.18
C ASN A 625 18.47 -28.97 9.80
N ALA A 626 17.81 -29.95 9.21
CA ALA A 626 16.38 -29.86 8.90
C ALA A 626 15.68 -31.08 9.52
N ALA A 627 14.59 -30.85 10.23
CA ALA A 627 13.77 -31.87 10.85
C ALA A 627 12.29 -31.66 10.54
N ILE A 628 11.58 -32.74 10.26
CA ILE A 628 10.10 -32.72 10.12
C ILE A 628 9.53 -32.98 11.52
N MET A 629 8.60 -32.13 11.94
CA MET A 629 7.94 -32.26 13.25
C MET A 629 6.52 -31.69 13.18
N SER A 630 5.72 -31.93 14.24
CA SER A 630 4.40 -31.32 14.35
C SER A 630 4.49 -29.79 14.45
N MET A 631 3.45 -29.07 14.03
CA MET A 631 3.38 -27.62 14.18
C MET A 631 3.52 -27.19 15.65
N GLU A 632 2.94 -27.96 16.58
CA GLU A 632 3.04 -27.71 18.02
C GLU A 632 4.49 -27.78 18.53
N ASP A 633 5.25 -28.79 18.08
CA ASP A 633 6.66 -28.95 18.46
C ASP A 633 7.53 -27.87 17.78
N ALA A 634 7.24 -27.52 16.55
CA ALA A 634 7.92 -26.43 15.86
C ALA A 634 7.78 -25.08 16.59
N GLN A 635 6.59 -24.76 17.11
CA GLN A 635 6.37 -23.57 17.92
C GLN A 635 7.21 -23.57 19.21
N LYS A 636 7.39 -24.72 19.85
CA LYS A 636 8.23 -24.85 21.05
C LYS A 636 9.73 -24.61 20.78
N THR A 637 10.19 -24.81 19.54
CA THR A 637 11.57 -24.49 19.16
C THR A 637 11.84 -23.00 19.01
N GLY A 638 10.81 -22.16 19.03
CA GLY A 638 10.92 -20.74 18.74
C GLY A 638 11.19 -20.45 17.24
N ALA A 639 10.87 -21.41 16.36
CA ALA A 639 11.07 -21.26 14.93
C ALA A 639 10.27 -20.07 14.38
N MET A 640 10.92 -19.26 13.57
CA MET A 640 10.28 -18.18 12.85
C MET A 640 9.33 -18.75 11.80
N MET A 641 8.08 -18.29 11.83
CA MET A 641 7.05 -18.64 10.86
C MET A 641 6.79 -17.44 9.93
N LEU A 642 6.66 -17.71 8.65
CA LEU A 642 6.31 -16.66 7.68
C LEU A 642 4.82 -16.32 7.80
N PHE A 643 4.54 -15.04 7.87
CA PHE A 643 3.17 -14.56 7.97
C PHE A 643 2.42 -14.80 6.65
N GLY A 644 1.26 -15.49 6.73
CA GLY A 644 0.39 -15.72 5.57
C GLY A 644 0.62 -17.02 4.79
N GLU A 645 1.57 -17.86 5.19
CA GLU A 645 1.68 -19.21 4.63
C GLU A 645 0.78 -20.21 5.37
N LYS A 646 0.13 -21.09 4.60
CA LYS A 646 -0.62 -22.22 5.15
C LYS A 646 0.33 -23.38 5.40
N TYR A 647 0.56 -23.67 6.67
CA TYR A 647 1.33 -24.84 7.08
C TYR A 647 0.40 -26.02 7.35
N GLY A 648 0.83 -27.23 6.97
CA GLY A 648 0.15 -28.47 7.35
C GLY A 648 0.39 -28.84 8.82
N ASP A 649 -0.14 -29.99 9.24
CA ASP A 649 0.04 -30.52 10.59
C ASP A 649 1.51 -30.90 10.87
N GLU A 650 2.28 -31.25 9.82
CA GLU A 650 3.71 -31.46 9.85
C GLU A 650 4.45 -30.39 9.08
N VAL A 651 5.51 -29.85 9.67
CA VAL A 651 6.33 -28.78 9.11
C VAL A 651 7.81 -29.14 9.15
N ARG A 652 8.57 -28.61 8.20
CA ARG A 652 10.02 -28.75 8.15
C ARG A 652 10.68 -27.56 8.82
N VAL A 653 11.35 -27.81 9.94
CA VAL A 653 12.11 -26.81 10.71
C VAL A 653 13.56 -26.84 10.27
N LEU A 654 14.07 -25.71 9.82
CA LEU A 654 15.47 -25.52 9.44
C LEU A 654 16.20 -24.79 10.56
N GLN A 655 17.33 -25.36 11.01
CA GLN A 655 18.15 -24.77 12.05
C GLN A 655 19.59 -24.58 11.55
N MET A 656 20.11 -23.37 11.68
CA MET A 656 21.46 -22.97 11.32
C MET A 656 22.23 -22.60 12.59
N GLY A 657 22.71 -23.63 13.30
CA GLY A 657 23.34 -23.47 14.63
C GLY A 657 22.39 -22.74 15.60
N GLY A 658 22.94 -21.82 16.37
CA GLY A 658 22.15 -20.93 17.27
C GLY A 658 21.76 -19.60 16.63
N PHE A 659 22.04 -19.39 15.34
CA PHE A 659 21.83 -18.11 14.67
C PHE A 659 20.40 -17.97 14.13
N SER A 660 19.88 -18.95 13.38
CA SER A 660 18.53 -18.91 12.79
C SER A 660 17.82 -20.24 12.96
N THR A 661 16.52 -20.19 13.28
CA THR A 661 15.60 -21.34 13.29
C THR A 661 14.31 -20.89 12.63
N GLU A 662 13.95 -21.51 11.48
CA GLU A 662 12.82 -21.07 10.64
C GLU A 662 12.06 -22.24 10.04
N LEU A 663 10.79 -22.07 9.72
CA LEU A 663 10.03 -23.03 8.92
C LEU A 663 10.38 -22.84 7.44
N CYS A 664 10.94 -23.85 6.80
CA CYS A 664 11.32 -23.77 5.40
C CYS A 664 11.31 -25.11 4.69
N GLY A 665 10.54 -25.19 3.58
CA GLY A 665 10.49 -26.35 2.67
C GLY A 665 11.53 -26.32 1.55
N GLY A 666 12.37 -25.26 1.45
CA GLY A 666 13.37 -25.11 0.39
C GLY A 666 14.60 -26.01 0.48
N THR A 667 15.48 -25.88 -0.49
CA THR A 667 16.77 -26.60 -0.50
C THR A 667 17.88 -25.72 0.07
N HIS A 668 18.74 -26.30 0.91
CA HIS A 668 19.76 -25.58 1.67
C HIS A 668 21.13 -26.25 1.61
N VAL A 669 22.16 -25.46 1.90
CA VAL A 669 23.52 -25.97 2.06
C VAL A 669 23.62 -26.88 3.28
N SER A 670 24.62 -27.77 3.30
CA SER A 670 24.86 -28.70 4.43
C SER A 670 25.51 -27.98 5.63
N ARG A 671 26.31 -26.97 5.37
CA ARG A 671 27.00 -26.15 6.37
C ARG A 671 26.95 -24.68 5.95
N THR A 672 26.91 -23.77 6.90
CA THR A 672 26.85 -22.32 6.59
C THR A 672 28.07 -21.86 5.78
N GLY A 673 29.25 -22.48 5.97
CA GLY A 673 30.44 -22.19 5.19
C GLY A 673 30.34 -22.48 3.69
N ASP A 674 29.44 -23.39 3.27
CA ASP A 674 29.20 -23.71 1.86
C ASP A 674 28.58 -22.53 1.08
N ILE A 675 28.05 -21.53 1.79
CA ILE A 675 27.49 -20.28 1.18
C ILE A 675 28.61 -19.47 0.52
N GLY A 676 29.78 -19.43 1.14
CA GLY A 676 30.90 -18.59 0.71
C GLY A 676 30.67 -17.11 1.05
N LEU A 677 31.25 -16.19 0.31
CA LEU A 677 31.08 -14.76 0.51
C LEU A 677 29.62 -14.34 0.28
N PHE A 678 29.09 -13.52 1.19
CA PHE A 678 27.78 -12.87 1.07
C PHE A 678 27.96 -11.36 0.87
N LYS A 679 27.23 -10.78 -0.11
CA LYS A 679 27.26 -9.34 -0.40
C LYS A 679 25.86 -8.81 -0.74
N ILE A 680 25.44 -7.73 -0.08
CA ILE A 680 24.26 -6.96 -0.47
C ILE A 680 24.66 -6.02 -1.61
N ILE A 681 23.97 -6.08 -2.74
CA ILE A 681 24.28 -5.29 -3.93
C ILE A 681 23.30 -4.14 -4.16
N SER A 682 22.09 -4.22 -3.63
CA SER A 682 21.11 -3.13 -3.70
C SER A 682 20.18 -3.11 -2.50
N GLU A 683 19.71 -1.91 -2.18
CA GLU A 683 18.66 -1.63 -1.20
C GLU A 683 17.78 -0.50 -1.72
N GLY A 684 16.45 -0.63 -1.66
CA GLY A 684 15.54 0.39 -2.14
C GLY A 684 14.09 0.18 -1.73
N GLY A 685 13.31 1.26 -1.73
CA GLY A 685 11.87 1.20 -1.49
C GLY A 685 11.13 0.72 -2.73
N ILE A 686 10.22 -0.24 -2.57
CA ILE A 686 9.36 -0.73 -3.65
C ILE A 686 7.89 -0.40 -3.42
N ALA A 687 7.52 -0.21 -2.15
CA ALA A 687 6.21 0.24 -1.72
C ALA A 687 6.36 1.01 -0.41
N ALA A 688 5.32 1.68 0.04
CA ALA A 688 5.38 2.34 1.33
C ALA A 688 5.53 1.31 2.46
N GLY A 689 6.56 1.51 3.28
CA GLY A 689 6.88 0.58 4.36
C GLY A 689 7.45 -0.77 3.91
N VAL A 690 7.77 -0.94 2.61
CA VAL A 690 8.42 -2.15 2.09
C VAL A 690 9.73 -1.81 1.41
N ARG A 691 10.79 -2.43 1.89
CA ARG A 691 12.16 -2.27 1.37
C ARG A 691 12.59 -3.56 0.69
N ARG A 692 13.21 -3.45 -0.45
CA ARG A 692 13.82 -4.56 -1.21
C ARG A 692 15.29 -4.59 -0.98
N ILE A 693 15.82 -5.75 -0.63
CA ILE A 693 17.24 -6.01 -0.50
C ILE A 693 17.61 -7.09 -1.51
N GLU A 694 18.64 -6.86 -2.29
CA GLU A 694 19.20 -7.83 -3.21
C GLU A 694 20.62 -8.19 -2.79
N ALA A 695 20.89 -9.49 -2.73
CA ALA A 695 22.19 -10.00 -2.31
C ALA A 695 22.64 -11.17 -3.18
N ILE A 696 23.94 -11.42 -3.16
CA ILE A 696 24.62 -12.45 -3.92
C ILE A 696 25.57 -13.23 -3.03
N THR A 697 25.85 -14.48 -3.41
CA THR A 697 26.72 -15.36 -2.64
C THR A 697 27.80 -16.04 -3.48
N GLY A 698 28.79 -16.64 -2.84
CA GLY A 698 29.78 -17.51 -3.44
C GLY A 698 30.50 -16.87 -4.63
N LEU A 699 30.52 -17.56 -5.76
CA LEU A 699 31.24 -17.11 -6.96
C LEU A 699 30.65 -15.85 -7.59
N ASN A 700 29.35 -15.62 -7.44
CA ASN A 700 28.72 -14.37 -7.91
C ASN A 700 29.19 -13.17 -7.08
N ALA A 701 29.38 -13.33 -5.78
CA ALA A 701 29.94 -12.30 -4.91
C ALA A 701 31.44 -12.04 -5.23
N LEU A 702 32.21 -13.11 -5.53
CA LEU A 702 33.58 -12.96 -5.99
C LEU A 702 33.67 -12.22 -7.32
N LYS A 703 32.83 -12.58 -8.29
CA LYS A 703 32.78 -11.89 -9.58
C LYS A 703 32.44 -10.42 -9.42
N TRP A 704 31.46 -10.11 -8.58
CA TRP A 704 31.11 -8.73 -8.27
C TRP A 704 32.31 -7.95 -7.71
N ALA A 705 33.04 -8.53 -6.77
CA ALA A 705 34.22 -7.89 -6.20
C ALA A 705 35.32 -7.64 -7.25
N GLN A 706 35.55 -8.60 -8.15
CA GLN A 706 36.50 -8.47 -9.27
C GLN A 706 36.05 -7.38 -10.27
N ASP A 707 34.75 -7.25 -10.53
CA ASP A 707 34.21 -6.21 -11.41
C ASP A 707 34.37 -4.82 -10.78
N GLN A 708 34.17 -4.68 -9.45
CA GLN A 708 34.46 -3.44 -8.72
C GLN A 708 35.97 -3.10 -8.76
N GLU A 709 36.84 -4.09 -8.56
CA GLU A 709 38.29 -3.87 -8.67
C GLU A 709 38.68 -3.42 -10.08
N ARG A 710 38.11 -4.01 -11.12
CA ARG A 710 38.35 -3.60 -12.51
C ARG A 710 37.90 -2.17 -12.76
N LEU A 711 36.71 -1.82 -12.31
CA LEU A 711 36.16 -0.46 -12.43
C LEU A 711 37.10 0.57 -11.75
N VAL A 712 37.59 0.25 -10.57
CA VAL A 712 38.54 1.13 -9.86
C VAL A 712 39.84 1.29 -10.67
N LYS A 713 40.37 0.18 -11.24
CA LYS A 713 41.56 0.23 -12.12
C LYS A 713 41.31 1.09 -13.36
N ASP A 714 40.16 0.95 -14.00
CA ASP A 714 39.80 1.75 -15.18
C ASP A 714 39.68 3.24 -14.84
N ILE A 715 39.10 3.57 -13.67
CA ILE A 715 39.04 4.96 -13.18
C ILE A 715 40.44 5.52 -12.88
N ILE A 716 41.34 4.73 -12.29
CA ILE A 716 42.73 5.10 -12.04
C ILE A 716 43.41 5.43 -13.37
N ALA A 717 43.25 4.57 -14.38
CA ALA A 717 43.86 4.76 -15.70
C ALA A 717 43.30 6.04 -16.39
N GLU A 718 41.99 6.22 -16.39
CA GLU A 718 41.34 7.38 -17.02
C GLU A 718 41.71 8.73 -16.34
N THR A 719 41.72 8.73 -15.02
CA THR A 719 42.10 9.94 -14.24
C THR A 719 43.61 10.21 -14.18
N LYS A 720 44.43 9.24 -14.65
CA LYS A 720 45.88 9.26 -14.51
C LYS A 720 46.30 9.43 -13.03
N ALA A 721 45.58 8.87 -12.12
CA ALA A 721 45.93 8.81 -10.71
C ALA A 721 47.09 7.81 -10.50
N GLN A 722 47.93 8.02 -9.50
CA GLN A 722 49.04 7.10 -9.18
C GLN A 722 48.55 5.95 -8.30
N THR A 723 47.59 6.21 -7.44
CA THR A 723 46.99 5.24 -6.53
C THR A 723 45.49 5.45 -6.41
N GLU A 724 44.77 4.46 -5.88
CA GLU A 724 43.31 4.56 -5.58
C GLU A 724 42.97 5.78 -4.69
N LYS A 725 43.86 6.12 -3.74
CA LYS A 725 43.69 7.26 -2.83
C LYS A 725 43.73 8.60 -3.54
N ASP A 726 44.40 8.68 -4.68
CA ASP A 726 44.55 9.92 -5.45
C ASP A 726 43.39 10.17 -6.41
N VAL A 727 42.58 9.16 -6.69
CA VAL A 727 41.46 9.19 -7.67
C VAL A 727 40.48 10.32 -7.36
N LEU A 728 40.01 10.38 -6.12
CA LEU A 728 39.04 11.41 -5.72
C LEU A 728 39.60 12.82 -5.87
N ALA A 729 40.83 13.02 -5.44
CA ALA A 729 41.51 14.31 -5.58
C ALA A 729 41.69 14.71 -7.05
N LYS A 730 42.00 13.77 -7.94
CA LYS A 730 42.12 14.00 -9.39
C LYS A 730 40.76 14.36 -10.03
N ILE A 731 39.72 13.67 -9.68
CA ILE A 731 38.36 13.98 -10.15
C ILE A 731 37.92 15.36 -9.68
N GLN A 732 38.16 15.71 -8.41
CA GLN A 732 37.84 17.02 -7.86
C GLN A 732 38.63 18.13 -8.53
N ALA A 733 39.91 17.91 -8.77
CA ALA A 733 40.77 18.89 -9.49
C ALA A 733 40.30 19.06 -10.95
N GLY A 734 39.95 17.98 -11.63
CA GLY A 734 39.39 18.03 -13.00
C GLY A 734 38.07 18.81 -13.07
N ALA A 735 37.15 18.55 -12.17
CA ALA A 735 35.88 19.28 -12.07
C ALA A 735 36.08 20.77 -11.75
N ALA A 736 37.02 21.12 -10.86
CA ALA A 736 37.35 22.49 -10.57
C ALA A 736 37.96 23.21 -11.78
N HIS A 737 38.85 22.51 -12.51
CA HIS A 737 39.44 23.04 -13.74
C HIS A 737 38.42 23.26 -14.85
N ALA A 738 37.52 22.33 -15.06
CA ALA A 738 36.42 22.48 -16.02
C ALA A 738 35.59 23.73 -15.73
N LYS A 739 35.23 23.95 -14.47
CA LYS A 739 34.48 25.14 -14.04
C LYS A 739 35.24 26.46 -14.28
N VAL A 740 36.58 26.46 -14.15
CA VAL A 740 37.40 27.60 -14.50
C VAL A 740 37.37 27.84 -16.00
N LEU A 741 37.59 26.78 -16.80
CA LEU A 741 37.56 26.89 -18.27
C LEU A 741 36.22 27.35 -18.81
N GLU A 742 35.10 26.88 -18.25
CA GLU A 742 33.75 27.34 -18.62
C GLU A 742 33.63 28.88 -18.37
N LYS A 743 34.13 29.34 -17.27
CA LYS A 743 34.10 30.78 -16.94
C LYS A 743 35.01 31.60 -17.87
N GLU A 744 36.22 31.11 -18.20
CA GLU A 744 37.13 31.75 -19.14
C GLU A 744 36.55 31.78 -20.55
N LEU A 745 35.90 30.67 -20.99
CA LEU A 745 35.23 30.58 -22.27
C LEU A 745 34.08 31.60 -22.36
N ALA A 746 33.25 31.67 -21.31
CA ALA A 746 32.16 32.66 -21.24
C ALA A 746 32.70 34.09 -21.34
N ARG A 747 33.79 34.38 -20.62
CA ARG A 747 34.45 35.69 -20.70
C ARG A 747 35.01 35.97 -22.10
N ALA A 748 35.75 35.07 -22.70
CA ALA A 748 36.29 35.23 -24.05
C ALA A 748 35.15 35.42 -25.10
N LYS A 749 34.06 34.72 -24.99
CA LYS A 749 32.88 34.94 -25.83
C LYS A 749 32.26 36.33 -25.67
N ALA A 750 32.16 36.80 -24.41
CA ALA A 750 31.65 38.16 -24.14
C ALA A 750 32.59 39.26 -24.70
N GLU A 751 33.92 39.09 -24.56
CA GLU A 751 34.89 40.03 -25.14
C GLU A 751 34.82 40.06 -26.69
N LEU A 752 34.70 38.91 -27.34
CA LEU A 752 34.48 38.81 -28.80
C LEU A 752 33.17 39.49 -29.26
N ALA A 753 32.10 39.31 -28.50
CA ALA A 753 30.81 39.91 -28.77
C ALA A 753 30.85 41.44 -28.66
N VAL A 754 31.54 42.00 -27.66
CA VAL A 754 31.76 43.43 -27.51
C VAL A 754 32.58 44.02 -28.70
N HIS A 755 33.62 43.32 -29.11
CA HIS A 755 34.43 43.74 -30.30
C HIS A 755 33.58 43.68 -31.59
N ALA A 756 32.75 42.68 -31.78
CA ALA A 756 31.81 42.61 -32.91
C ALA A 756 30.74 43.72 -32.87
N GLY A 757 30.28 44.04 -31.66
CA GLY A 757 29.34 45.13 -31.40
C GLY A 757 29.88 46.53 -31.76
N ALA A 758 31.14 46.84 -31.44
CA ALA A 758 31.73 48.14 -31.71
C ALA A 758 31.68 48.49 -33.22
N LYS A 759 31.85 47.51 -34.10
CA LYS A 759 31.79 47.69 -35.56
C LYS A 759 30.36 47.98 -36.06
N LEU A 760 29.33 47.55 -35.35
CA LEU A 760 27.94 47.79 -35.72
C LEU A 760 27.51 49.23 -35.58
N LEU A 761 28.17 50.03 -34.77
CA LEU A 761 27.87 51.45 -34.60
C LEU A 761 28.43 52.31 -35.74
N ASP A 762 29.53 51.86 -36.37
CA ASP A 762 30.13 52.47 -37.54
C ASP A 762 29.26 52.23 -38.78
N ASP A 763 28.60 51.05 -38.82
CA ASP A 763 27.68 50.68 -39.92
C ASP A 763 26.23 51.08 -39.66
N ALA A 764 25.96 51.92 -38.62
CA ALA A 764 24.61 52.32 -38.25
C ALA A 764 23.92 53.13 -39.36
N LYS A 765 22.63 52.84 -39.62
CA LYS A 765 21.80 53.59 -40.57
C LYS A 765 21.46 54.97 -39.99
N ASP A 766 21.78 56.03 -40.69
CA ASP A 766 21.45 57.41 -40.28
C ASP A 766 19.97 57.74 -40.64
N LEU A 767 19.15 58.05 -39.65
CA LEU A 767 17.77 58.48 -39.76
C LEU A 767 17.57 59.99 -39.52
N GLY A 768 18.66 60.75 -39.61
CA GLY A 768 18.66 62.21 -39.38
C GLY A 768 18.77 62.58 -37.90
N THR A 769 17.80 62.29 -37.11
CA THR A 769 17.82 62.54 -35.66
C THR A 769 18.31 61.38 -34.80
N ALA A 770 18.45 60.20 -35.39
CA ALA A 770 18.91 59.00 -34.69
C ALA A 770 19.76 58.09 -35.60
N LYS A 771 20.67 57.34 -35.00
CA LYS A 771 21.44 56.25 -35.60
C LYS A 771 20.78 54.92 -35.24
N LEU A 772 20.39 54.14 -36.25
CA LEU A 772 19.76 52.83 -36.07
C LEU A 772 20.75 51.69 -36.30
N VAL A 773 20.85 50.79 -35.33
CA VAL A 773 21.50 49.50 -35.46
C VAL A 773 20.43 48.42 -35.33
N ALA A 774 20.23 47.64 -36.36
CA ALA A 774 19.37 46.47 -36.34
C ALA A 774 20.12 45.27 -36.95
N ALA A 775 20.57 44.34 -36.14
CA ALA A 775 21.44 43.24 -36.60
C ALA A 775 21.24 41.96 -35.81
N GLN A 776 21.51 40.83 -36.50
CA GLN A 776 21.67 39.53 -35.84
C GLN A 776 23.14 39.31 -35.60
N ILE A 777 23.48 38.86 -34.38
CA ILE A 777 24.86 38.54 -33.98
C ILE A 777 24.88 37.18 -33.24
N GLU A 778 26.03 36.55 -33.21
CA GLU A 778 26.25 35.35 -32.39
C GLU A 778 26.56 35.76 -30.94
N ALA A 779 25.55 35.63 -30.05
CA ALA A 779 25.68 35.99 -28.68
C ALA A 779 24.60 35.25 -27.85
N ASP A 780 24.78 35.09 -26.55
CA ASP A 780 23.71 34.73 -25.64
C ASP A 780 22.90 35.94 -25.19
N ALA A 781 21.81 35.74 -24.47
CA ALA A 781 20.94 36.83 -24.03
C ALA A 781 21.63 37.82 -23.06
N ALA A 782 22.59 37.33 -22.28
CA ALA A 782 23.37 38.20 -21.37
C ALA A 782 24.35 39.07 -22.14
N ALA A 783 25.08 38.48 -23.09
CA ALA A 783 26.00 39.23 -23.96
C ALA A 783 25.26 40.24 -24.85
N LEU A 784 24.07 39.89 -25.42
CA LEU A 784 23.25 40.87 -26.13
C LEU A 784 22.93 42.11 -25.31
N ARG A 785 22.60 41.93 -24.04
CA ARG A 785 22.27 43.00 -23.11
C ARG A 785 23.51 43.92 -22.86
N GLU A 786 24.67 43.31 -22.64
CA GLU A 786 25.92 44.06 -22.42
C GLU A 786 26.30 44.87 -23.64
N ILE A 787 26.23 44.28 -24.84
CA ILE A 787 26.53 44.95 -26.09
C ILE A 787 25.57 46.14 -26.32
N VAL A 788 24.27 45.93 -26.18
CA VAL A 788 23.26 46.98 -26.36
C VAL A 788 23.50 48.12 -25.34
N THR A 789 23.85 47.79 -24.09
CA THR A 789 24.14 48.75 -23.03
C THR A 789 25.42 49.55 -23.37
N ASP A 790 26.44 48.88 -23.82
CA ASP A 790 27.70 49.54 -24.25
C ASP A 790 27.48 50.48 -25.44
N LEU A 791 26.79 50.01 -26.48
CA LEU A 791 26.52 50.79 -27.70
C LEU A 791 25.62 52.04 -27.42
N THR A 792 24.60 51.88 -26.57
CA THR A 792 23.75 53.01 -26.16
C THR A 792 24.47 54.01 -25.28
N GLY A 793 25.49 53.57 -24.52
CA GLY A 793 26.38 54.43 -23.72
C GLY A 793 27.40 55.23 -24.57
N LYS A 794 27.73 54.72 -25.75
CA LYS A 794 28.71 55.36 -26.67
C LYS A 794 28.08 56.34 -27.64
N SER A 795 26.78 56.44 -27.74
CA SER A 795 26.07 57.34 -28.65
C SER A 795 24.83 57.94 -27.98
N ASP A 796 24.73 59.27 -28.01
CA ASP A 796 23.62 60.02 -27.42
C ASP A 796 22.34 59.96 -28.29
N ASN A 797 22.40 59.40 -29.49
CA ASN A 797 21.31 59.34 -30.48
C ASN A 797 21.15 57.97 -31.11
N ALA A 798 21.45 56.88 -30.38
CA ALA A 798 21.31 55.51 -30.90
C ALA A 798 19.98 54.88 -30.55
N VAL A 799 19.41 54.17 -31.55
CA VAL A 799 18.34 53.18 -31.41
C VAL A 799 18.88 51.83 -31.85
N ILE A 800 18.89 50.83 -31.00
CA ILE A 800 19.56 49.59 -31.20
C ILE A 800 18.58 48.44 -31.02
N LEU A 801 18.54 47.50 -31.94
CA LEU A 801 17.87 46.18 -31.79
C LEU A 801 18.86 45.09 -32.25
N LEU A 802 19.37 44.35 -31.30
CA LEU A 802 20.17 43.16 -31.57
C LEU A 802 19.40 41.91 -31.32
N ALA A 803 19.64 40.91 -32.18
CA ALA A 803 19.06 39.61 -32.10
C ALA A 803 20.12 38.51 -32.15
N ALA A 804 19.86 37.42 -31.44
CA ALA A 804 20.63 36.17 -31.56
C ALA A 804 19.71 34.95 -31.66
N VAL A 805 20.20 33.92 -32.33
CA VAL A 805 19.46 32.65 -32.47
C VAL A 805 20.34 31.55 -31.88
N ASN A 806 19.85 30.93 -30.78
CA ASN A 806 20.50 29.81 -30.14
C ASN A 806 19.51 28.67 -29.98
N ASP A 807 19.89 27.48 -30.48
CA ASP A 807 19.02 26.27 -30.45
C ASP A 807 17.58 26.51 -31.01
N GLY A 808 17.49 27.30 -32.08
CA GLY A 808 16.20 27.62 -32.72
C GLY A 808 15.35 28.66 -32.00
N LYS A 809 15.82 29.20 -30.85
CA LYS A 809 15.14 30.25 -30.09
C LYS A 809 15.76 31.58 -30.42
N VAL A 810 14.91 32.58 -30.60
CA VAL A 810 15.34 34.00 -30.84
C VAL A 810 15.42 34.70 -29.50
N SER A 811 16.56 35.37 -29.25
CA SER A 811 16.75 36.34 -28.17
C SER A 811 16.83 37.71 -28.79
N LEU A 812 16.10 38.67 -28.26
CA LEU A 812 16.05 40.04 -28.70
C LEU A 812 16.45 40.97 -27.55
N CYS A 813 17.25 42.00 -27.85
CA CYS A 813 17.56 43.08 -26.92
C CYS A 813 17.50 44.43 -27.63
N ALA A 814 16.69 45.34 -27.12
CA ALA A 814 16.59 46.70 -27.63
C ALA A 814 17.14 47.73 -26.63
N GLY A 815 17.81 48.72 -27.16
CA GLY A 815 18.34 49.83 -26.38
C GLY A 815 18.05 51.17 -27.11
N VAL A 816 17.78 52.20 -26.32
CA VAL A 816 17.52 53.55 -26.83
C VAL A 816 18.29 54.55 -25.96
N SER A 817 19.09 55.40 -26.58
CA SER A 817 19.80 56.47 -25.88
C SER A 817 18.82 57.39 -25.16
N LYS A 818 19.19 57.88 -23.98
CA LYS A 818 18.32 58.65 -23.08
C LYS A 818 17.63 59.85 -23.76
N ALA A 819 18.35 60.53 -24.66
CA ALA A 819 17.81 61.68 -25.41
C ALA A 819 16.63 61.36 -26.32
N LEU A 820 16.50 60.06 -26.73
CA LEU A 820 15.46 59.61 -27.69
C LEU A 820 14.33 58.85 -27.00
N THR A 821 14.42 58.54 -25.71
CA THR A 821 13.38 57.72 -25.00
C THR A 821 12.00 58.39 -24.96
N GLY A 822 11.92 59.71 -25.14
CA GLY A 822 10.66 60.44 -25.25
C GLY A 822 9.93 60.20 -26.58
N LYS A 823 10.61 59.80 -27.63
CA LYS A 823 10.05 59.49 -28.97
C LYS A 823 9.99 57.99 -29.24
N VAL A 824 11.08 57.28 -28.97
CA VAL A 824 11.20 55.82 -29.18
C VAL A 824 11.50 55.14 -27.84
N LYS A 825 10.73 54.15 -27.45
CA LYS A 825 10.97 53.37 -26.25
C LYS A 825 11.47 51.97 -26.61
N ALA A 826 12.52 51.51 -25.94
CA ALA A 826 13.10 50.18 -26.14
C ALA A 826 12.08 49.06 -25.88
N GLY A 827 11.20 49.23 -24.87
CA GLY A 827 10.11 48.29 -24.59
C GLY A 827 9.12 48.11 -25.73
N ASP A 828 8.80 49.23 -26.44
CA ASP A 828 7.88 49.18 -27.61
C ASP A 828 8.57 48.58 -28.81
N LEU A 829 9.85 48.86 -29.03
CA LEU A 829 10.67 48.33 -30.13
C LEU A 829 10.84 46.81 -29.99
N VAL A 830 11.20 46.33 -28.77
CA VAL A 830 11.37 44.90 -28.54
C VAL A 830 10.05 44.15 -28.63
N LYS A 831 8.93 44.76 -28.22
CA LYS A 831 7.59 44.20 -28.37
C LYS A 831 7.21 44.05 -29.83
N PHE A 832 7.41 45.08 -30.62
CA PHE A 832 7.18 45.03 -32.07
C PHE A 832 7.93 43.88 -32.75
N ALA A 833 9.21 43.71 -32.41
CA ALA A 833 10.03 42.62 -32.95
C ALA A 833 9.62 41.26 -32.46
N ALA A 834 9.34 41.11 -31.16
CA ALA A 834 8.99 39.85 -30.51
C ALA A 834 7.66 39.28 -31.03
N GLU A 835 6.64 40.10 -31.20
CA GLU A 835 5.33 39.64 -31.72
C GLU A 835 5.45 39.02 -33.11
N GLN A 836 6.39 39.46 -33.94
CA GLN A 836 6.59 38.92 -35.30
C GLN A 836 7.40 37.63 -35.29
N VAL A 837 8.24 37.39 -34.30
CA VAL A 837 8.99 36.12 -34.14
C VAL A 837 8.32 35.13 -33.19
N GLY A 838 7.02 35.28 -32.94
CA GLY A 838 6.23 34.34 -32.12
C GLY A 838 6.57 34.42 -30.63
N GLY A 839 6.90 35.59 -30.13
CA GLY A 839 7.29 35.79 -28.77
C GLY A 839 6.55 36.93 -28.05
N LYS A 840 6.94 37.21 -26.82
CA LYS A 840 6.47 38.34 -26.00
C LYS A 840 7.64 38.99 -25.32
N GLY A 841 7.59 40.30 -25.13
CA GLY A 841 8.62 40.99 -24.41
C GLY A 841 8.20 42.40 -24.03
N GLY A 842 9.06 43.08 -23.30
CA GLY A 842 8.88 44.43 -22.86
C GLY A 842 10.02 44.79 -21.94
N GLY A 843 10.02 46.03 -21.44
CA GLY A 843 11.07 46.48 -20.53
C GLY A 843 10.99 47.98 -20.32
N ARG A 844 12.08 48.54 -19.84
CA ARG A 844 12.21 49.98 -19.59
C ARG A 844 12.30 50.77 -20.90
N PRO A 845 12.04 52.11 -20.89
CA PRO A 845 12.16 52.91 -22.09
C PRO A 845 13.54 52.92 -22.72
N ASP A 846 14.60 52.74 -21.90
CA ASP A 846 16.02 52.79 -22.30
C ASP A 846 16.59 51.42 -22.70
N LEU A 847 16.07 50.32 -22.10
CA LEU A 847 16.60 48.96 -22.31
C LEU A 847 15.49 47.91 -22.09
N ALA A 848 15.31 47.02 -23.05
CA ALA A 848 14.28 45.96 -23.00
C ALA A 848 14.76 44.65 -23.68
N GLN A 849 14.25 43.55 -23.21
CA GLN A 849 14.56 42.20 -23.74
C GLN A 849 13.32 41.42 -24.05
N ALA A 850 13.40 40.53 -25.04
CA ALA A 850 12.35 39.61 -25.40
C ALA A 850 12.92 38.29 -25.94
N GLY A 851 12.06 37.31 -26.05
CA GLY A 851 12.35 36.03 -26.76
C GLY A 851 11.32 35.76 -27.82
N GLY A 852 11.66 34.85 -28.73
CA GLY A 852 10.75 34.36 -29.78
C GLY A 852 11.10 32.92 -30.17
N THR A 853 10.19 32.28 -30.91
CA THR A 853 10.35 30.88 -31.34
C THR A 853 10.48 30.70 -32.86
N ASP A 854 10.25 31.77 -33.62
CA ASP A 854 10.26 31.73 -35.10
C ASP A 854 11.50 32.49 -35.65
N ALA A 855 12.63 31.78 -35.66
CA ALA A 855 13.88 32.34 -36.21
C ALA A 855 13.84 32.63 -37.69
N ALA A 856 12.96 32.00 -38.46
CA ALA A 856 12.87 32.17 -39.92
C ALA A 856 12.35 33.58 -40.29
N LYS A 857 11.57 34.22 -39.44
CA LYS A 857 11.03 35.57 -39.62
C LYS A 857 12.00 36.68 -39.19
N LEU A 858 13.07 36.36 -38.48
CA LEU A 858 13.98 37.36 -37.92
C LEU A 858 14.57 38.34 -38.94
N PRO A 859 15.05 37.89 -40.13
CA PRO A 859 15.60 38.82 -41.12
C PRO A 859 14.60 39.90 -41.58
N ALA A 860 13.34 39.47 -41.84
CA ALA A 860 12.28 40.42 -42.25
C ALA A 860 11.90 41.40 -41.14
N VAL A 861 11.97 40.94 -39.87
CA VAL A 861 11.72 41.78 -38.70
C VAL A 861 12.81 42.85 -38.58
N LEU A 862 14.08 42.46 -38.70
CA LEU A 862 15.22 43.41 -38.61
C LEU A 862 15.18 44.44 -39.76
N ASP A 863 14.79 44.09 -40.97
CA ASP A 863 14.56 45.02 -42.07
C ASP A 863 13.43 45.99 -41.81
N GLY A 864 12.32 45.52 -41.21
CA GLY A 864 11.14 46.39 -40.89
C GLY A 864 11.35 47.37 -39.75
N VAL A 865 12.40 47.19 -38.94
CA VAL A 865 12.74 48.10 -37.81
C VAL A 865 12.99 49.53 -38.29
N LYS A 866 13.64 49.71 -39.43
CA LYS A 866 13.92 51.03 -39.98
C LYS A 866 12.64 51.88 -40.18
N ASP A 867 11.64 51.31 -40.77
CA ASP A 867 10.36 52.00 -41.07
C ASP A 867 9.59 52.25 -39.77
N TRP A 868 9.59 51.28 -38.85
CA TRP A 868 8.97 51.44 -37.56
C TRP A 868 9.59 52.54 -36.71
N VAL A 869 10.92 52.60 -36.63
CA VAL A 869 11.65 53.65 -35.89
C VAL A 869 11.47 55.02 -36.60
N GLY A 870 11.59 55.07 -37.91
CA GLY A 870 11.36 56.27 -38.67
C GLY A 870 10.01 56.94 -38.44
N ALA A 871 8.94 56.13 -38.42
CA ALA A 871 7.58 56.58 -38.11
C ALA A 871 7.40 57.13 -36.66
N LYS A 872 8.23 56.71 -35.72
CA LYS A 872 8.22 57.20 -34.33
C LYS A 872 9.06 58.45 -34.13
N LEU A 873 10.06 58.67 -34.99
CA LEU A 873 10.95 59.85 -34.95
C LEU A 873 10.35 61.06 -35.68
N ALA A 874 9.51 60.80 -36.68
CA ALA A 874 8.75 61.85 -37.42
C ALA A 874 7.69 62.44 -36.45
#